data_0a4bb179d9ad6f39b3a6c506ad0fa720
#
_entry.id   0a4bb179d9ad6f39b3a6c506ad0fa720
#
_cell.length_a   1.000
_cell.length_b   1.000
_cell.length_c   1.000
_cell.angle_alpha   90.00
_cell.angle_beta   90.00
_cell.angle_gamma   90.00
#
_symmetry.space_group_name_H-M   'P 1'
#
loop_
_entity.id
_entity.type
_entity.pdbx_description
1 polymer ?
#
loop_
_entity_poly.entity_id
_entity_poly.type
_entity_poly.pdbx_seq_one_letter_code
_entity_poly.pdbx_strand_id
1 'polypeptide(L)'
;MNMSYSKTRILAKSKQFAAVFLEVLIVLSALSGLRVNAASGGFYVSGTSICDANGNNFVMRGINVPHAWYASQTETSLKAIAATGANTVRVVVSNGMQWNKTSYSELENIVDLCKQNKLICILEVHDATGSDSASDLNKAAEYWVEMKDVLIGNEAYVILNIANEWYGSWDGSAWADGNKNAIKTVRNAGIKNMIMIDSAGWGQYPDSIKNYGKSVFSADTLGNTVFSIHMYEYAGGNASTVKTNIDNALGIGVPVVIGEFAAEHTGGDVDEATIMSYCTSKNVGYLGWSWKGNNSDLASLDVANSWDGSSLTSWGNTLINGSNGIKATSSVCSVYTGGTSGSTNSGSSGSGSSDNSSSDSSSAGNYVSLFYGSAKASGWDQAVSVSTAKNGGSFNGSSVTSGGHFYVEYKGTQDRLELILQSWSGAESWAKVSVSESGTANGNYYAKFSYDNCVSAAGTKDFANKLDVIHVGAAGADIEVVSLCYDYGTGSDSDNSYNNSYDNTSSDSSNTDSSTDESTGDPYTSLFWGESSASNWSQAVSVSTAKNGGSFNGSEITSDGYFYVEYDGTFDKLELILQSWSGGESWAKVSISESGTANGRYYAKFSYNNCVSAFGTKDFANKLDVIHVGAAESGITVYSLCYCYN
;
A
#
# COMPACT_ATOMS: atom_id res chain seq x y z
N MET A 1 -45.77 8.34 -52.61
CA MET A 1 -44.52 7.53 -52.54
C MET A 1 -43.43 8.08 -51.58
N ASN A 2 -43.65 9.18 -50.85
CA ASN A 2 -42.60 9.82 -50.03
C ASN A 2 -42.67 9.56 -48.50
N MET A 3 -43.64 8.79 -48.02
CA MET A 3 -43.75 8.47 -46.58
C MET A 3 -43.05 7.16 -46.15
N SER A 4 -42.74 6.26 -47.09
CA SER A 4 -42.09 4.97 -46.77
C SER A 4 -40.57 5.10 -46.57
N TYR A 5 -39.93 6.03 -47.28
CA TYR A 5 -38.47 6.24 -47.20
C TYR A 5 -38.01 6.92 -45.90
N SER A 6 -38.85 7.72 -45.26
CA SER A 6 -38.55 8.40 -44.01
C SER A 6 -38.56 7.45 -42.80
N LYS A 7 -39.52 6.49 -42.76
CA LYS A 7 -39.61 5.52 -41.64
C LYS A 7 -38.45 4.53 -41.63
N THR A 8 -37.95 4.11 -42.78
CA THR A 8 -36.81 3.16 -42.87
C THR A 8 -35.49 3.79 -42.43
N ARG A 9 -35.28 5.08 -42.69
CA ARG A 9 -34.07 5.81 -42.21
C ARG A 9 -34.09 6.09 -40.72
N ILE A 10 -35.26 6.31 -40.12
CA ILE A 10 -35.42 6.53 -38.68
C ILE A 10 -35.19 5.21 -37.94
N LEU A 11 -35.69 4.08 -38.43
CA LEU A 11 -35.49 2.75 -37.87
C LEU A 11 -34.03 2.26 -38.00
N ALA A 12 -33.33 2.63 -39.09
CA ALA A 12 -31.90 2.28 -39.24
C ALA A 12 -31.01 3.08 -38.26
N LYS A 13 -31.29 4.38 -38.07
CA LYS A 13 -30.57 5.20 -37.10
C LYS A 13 -30.86 4.78 -35.65
N SER A 14 -32.09 4.37 -35.31
CA SER A 14 -32.41 3.86 -33.97
C SER A 14 -31.71 2.53 -33.64
N LYS A 15 -31.56 1.64 -34.64
CA LYS A 15 -30.79 0.39 -34.47
C LYS A 15 -29.29 0.64 -34.34
N GLN A 16 -28.70 1.61 -35.04
CA GLN A 16 -27.32 2.01 -34.85
C GLN A 16 -27.07 2.67 -33.47
N PHE A 17 -28.01 3.53 -33.02
CA PHE A 17 -27.92 4.11 -31.67
C PHE A 17 -28.10 3.03 -30.57
N ALA A 18 -28.97 2.04 -30.75
CA ALA A 18 -29.12 0.93 -29.79
C ALA A 18 -27.90 0.01 -29.77
N ALA A 19 -27.25 -0.23 -30.93
CA ALA A 19 -26.03 -1.03 -30.99
C ALA A 19 -24.85 -0.31 -30.31
N VAL A 20 -24.65 0.99 -30.56
CA VAL A 20 -23.62 1.79 -29.90
C VAL A 20 -23.87 1.92 -28.38
N PHE A 21 -25.15 2.04 -27.97
CA PHE A 21 -25.51 2.06 -26.55
C PHE A 21 -25.26 0.71 -25.85
N LEU A 22 -25.48 -0.40 -26.57
CA LEU A 22 -25.20 -1.75 -26.05
C LEU A 22 -23.68 -2.03 -25.98
N GLU A 23 -22.90 -1.58 -26.95
CA GLU A 23 -21.44 -1.67 -26.91
C GLU A 23 -20.86 -0.79 -25.80
N VAL A 24 -21.37 0.42 -25.59
CA VAL A 24 -20.98 1.29 -24.47
C VAL A 24 -21.40 0.68 -23.11
N LEU A 25 -22.56 0.02 -23.01
CA LEU A 25 -22.96 -0.69 -21.79
C LEU A 25 -22.09 -1.94 -21.52
N ILE A 26 -21.66 -2.64 -22.56
CA ILE A 26 -20.75 -3.80 -22.43
C ILE A 26 -19.34 -3.33 -22.04
N VAL A 27 -18.87 -2.21 -22.56
CA VAL A 27 -17.59 -1.61 -22.16
C VAL A 27 -17.66 -1.05 -20.73
N LEU A 28 -18.78 -0.42 -20.34
CA LEU A 28 -19.01 0.02 -18.95
C LEU A 28 -19.17 -1.15 -17.98
N SER A 29 -19.74 -2.29 -18.39
CA SER A 29 -19.80 -3.49 -17.55
C SER A 29 -18.47 -4.24 -17.47
N ALA A 30 -17.57 -4.08 -18.45
CA ALA A 30 -16.21 -4.63 -18.40
C ALA A 30 -15.27 -3.76 -17.53
N LEU A 31 -15.56 -2.46 -17.38
CA LEU A 31 -14.83 -1.53 -16.51
C LEU A 31 -15.30 -1.57 -15.03
N SER A 32 -16.45 -2.18 -14.73
CA SER A 32 -16.94 -2.36 -13.35
C SER A 32 -16.29 -3.53 -12.60
N GLY A 33 -15.26 -4.16 -13.16
CA GLY A 33 -14.53 -5.28 -12.57
C GLY A 33 -13.27 -4.92 -11.77
N LEU A 34 -12.84 -3.67 -11.76
CA LEU A 34 -11.74 -3.20 -10.91
C LEU A 34 -12.32 -2.60 -9.62
N ARG A 35 -12.70 -3.46 -8.68
CA ARG A 35 -12.87 -3.02 -7.29
C ARG A 35 -11.48 -2.76 -6.74
N VAL A 36 -11.06 -1.51 -6.70
CA VAL A 36 -10.01 -1.08 -5.77
C VAL A 36 -10.62 -1.22 -4.39
N ASN A 37 -10.37 -2.34 -3.72
CA ASN A 37 -10.64 -2.48 -2.31
C ASN A 37 -9.64 -1.58 -1.58
N ALA A 38 -10.08 -0.39 -1.18
CA ALA A 38 -9.35 0.42 -0.23
C ALA A 38 -9.13 -0.40 1.05
N ALA A 39 -7.92 -0.31 1.58
CA ALA A 39 -7.38 -1.10 2.66
C ALA A 39 -8.29 -1.17 3.89
N SER A 40 -8.64 -2.39 4.27
CA SER A 40 -9.15 -2.72 5.60
C SER A 40 -8.00 -2.80 6.61
N GLY A 41 -7.12 -1.79 6.71
CA GLY A 41 -6.02 -1.79 7.68
C GLY A 41 -4.92 -2.85 7.49
N GLY A 42 -4.87 -3.57 6.34
CA GLY A 42 -3.92 -4.64 6.07
C GLY A 42 -3.30 -4.56 4.66
N PHE A 43 -2.51 -5.58 4.33
CA PHE A 43 -2.00 -5.74 2.96
C PHE A 43 -3.13 -5.88 1.96
N TYR A 44 -2.96 -5.30 0.77
CA TYR A 44 -3.95 -5.40 -0.31
C TYR A 44 -3.30 -5.43 -1.71
N VAL A 45 -4.07 -5.95 -2.67
CA VAL A 45 -3.67 -6.05 -4.07
C VAL A 45 -4.03 -4.78 -4.82
N SER A 46 -3.05 -4.22 -5.56
CA SER A 46 -3.26 -3.11 -6.50
C SER A 46 -2.64 -3.45 -7.86
N GLY A 47 -3.46 -3.95 -8.79
CA GLY A 47 -2.97 -4.48 -10.06
C GLY A 47 -2.01 -5.65 -9.84
N THR A 48 -0.79 -5.54 -10.34
CA THR A 48 0.28 -6.53 -10.13
C THR A 48 1.17 -6.23 -8.92
N SER A 49 0.79 -5.27 -8.09
CA SER A 49 1.55 -4.86 -6.90
C SER A 49 0.88 -5.30 -5.62
N ILE A 50 1.69 -5.56 -4.59
CA ILE A 50 1.27 -5.72 -3.21
C ILE A 50 1.46 -4.37 -2.53
N CYS A 51 0.42 -3.85 -1.90
CA CYS A 51 0.50 -2.65 -1.08
C CYS A 51 0.37 -3.01 0.40
N ASP A 52 1.13 -2.32 1.25
CA ASP A 52 1.01 -2.44 2.71
C ASP A 52 -0.19 -1.64 3.25
N ALA A 53 -0.44 -1.74 4.55
CA ALA A 53 -1.57 -1.08 5.21
C ALA A 53 -1.53 0.46 5.13
N ASN A 54 -0.37 1.06 4.86
CA ASN A 54 -0.19 2.49 4.66
C ASN A 54 -0.31 2.92 3.19
N GLY A 55 -0.59 1.97 2.28
CA GLY A 55 -0.75 2.23 0.85
C GLY A 55 0.54 2.24 0.04
N ASN A 56 1.68 1.92 0.65
CA ASN A 56 2.96 1.87 -0.04
C ASN A 56 3.16 0.54 -0.75
N ASN A 57 3.77 0.57 -1.93
CA ASN A 57 4.17 -0.64 -2.62
C ASN A 57 5.19 -1.43 -1.77
N PHE A 58 4.91 -2.71 -1.54
CA PHE A 58 5.75 -3.58 -0.73
C PHE A 58 6.30 -4.74 -1.56
N VAL A 59 7.63 -4.80 -1.64
CA VAL A 59 8.33 -5.87 -2.35
C VAL A 59 9.02 -6.77 -1.32
N MET A 60 8.57 -8.02 -1.24
CA MET A 60 9.11 -9.00 -0.29
C MET A 60 10.55 -9.36 -0.64
N ARG A 61 11.42 -9.33 0.35
CA ARG A 61 12.81 -9.80 0.33
C ARG A 61 13.04 -10.60 1.58
N GLY A 62 12.99 -11.92 1.47
CA GLY A 62 12.88 -12.73 2.67
C GLY A 62 13.44 -14.13 2.57
N ILE A 63 13.20 -14.89 3.63
CA ILE A 63 13.74 -16.24 3.83
C ILE A 63 12.68 -17.11 4.52
N ASN A 64 12.59 -18.38 4.12
CA ASN A 64 11.73 -19.39 4.75
C ASN A 64 12.33 -19.86 6.09
N VAL A 65 11.48 -20.09 7.11
CA VAL A 65 11.86 -20.46 8.48
C VAL A 65 11.20 -21.77 8.87
N PRO A 66 11.95 -22.84 9.16
CA PRO A 66 11.42 -24.19 9.37
C PRO A 66 10.93 -24.40 10.81
N HIS A 67 9.95 -23.60 11.29
CA HIS A 67 9.47 -23.64 12.68
C HIS A 67 8.91 -25.01 13.08
N ALA A 68 8.07 -25.63 12.23
CA ALA A 68 7.42 -26.91 12.57
C ALA A 68 8.39 -28.03 12.96
N TRP A 69 9.64 -27.94 12.48
CA TRP A 69 10.68 -28.95 12.76
C TRP A 69 11.69 -28.47 13.81
N TYR A 70 11.86 -27.16 13.98
CA TYR A 70 12.88 -26.54 14.84
C TYR A 70 12.33 -25.36 15.63
N ALA A 71 11.20 -25.55 16.30
CA ALA A 71 10.48 -24.50 17.04
C ALA A 71 11.37 -23.75 18.05
N SER A 72 12.29 -24.46 18.73
CA SER A 72 13.23 -23.84 19.68
C SER A 72 14.27 -22.91 19.05
N GLN A 73 14.43 -22.94 17.72
CA GLN A 73 15.38 -22.08 16.99
C GLN A 73 14.70 -20.85 16.35
N THR A 74 13.38 -20.75 16.43
CA THR A 74 12.62 -19.72 15.71
C THR A 74 13.00 -18.32 16.13
N GLU A 75 13.06 -18.01 17.41
CA GLU A 75 13.44 -16.68 17.91
C GLU A 75 14.86 -16.30 17.44
N THR A 76 15.83 -17.22 17.60
CA THR A 76 17.20 -17.02 17.14
C THR A 76 17.26 -16.74 15.63
N SER A 77 16.52 -17.56 14.84
CA SER A 77 16.46 -17.43 13.39
C SER A 77 15.85 -16.09 12.94
N LEU A 78 14.70 -15.71 13.49
CA LEU A 78 14.00 -14.47 13.14
C LEU A 78 14.88 -13.24 13.41
N LYS A 79 15.55 -13.21 14.56
CA LYS A 79 16.48 -12.14 14.90
C LYS A 79 17.68 -12.08 13.94
N ALA A 80 18.24 -13.23 13.59
CA ALA A 80 19.37 -13.32 12.67
C ALA A 80 18.95 -12.92 11.23
N ILE A 81 17.78 -13.36 10.77
CA ILE A 81 17.24 -13.01 9.45
C ILE A 81 16.96 -11.50 9.37
N ALA A 82 16.38 -10.89 10.38
CA ALA A 82 16.18 -9.43 10.43
C ALA A 82 17.50 -8.67 10.31
N ALA A 83 18.56 -9.16 10.96
CA ALA A 83 19.91 -8.56 10.89
C ALA A 83 20.53 -8.64 9.49
N THR A 84 20.05 -9.51 8.59
CA THR A 84 20.46 -9.53 7.17
C THR A 84 19.87 -8.37 6.36
N GLY A 85 18.89 -7.64 6.89
CA GLY A 85 18.11 -6.64 6.17
C GLY A 85 16.84 -7.20 5.51
N ALA A 86 16.48 -8.47 5.72
CA ALA A 86 15.23 -9.03 5.25
C ALA A 86 14.02 -8.26 5.81
N ASN A 87 12.97 -8.15 5.01
CA ASN A 87 11.70 -7.50 5.41
C ASN A 87 10.56 -8.48 5.60
N THR A 88 10.74 -9.73 5.22
CA THR A 88 9.70 -10.77 5.21
C THR A 88 10.30 -12.11 5.63
N VAL A 89 9.51 -12.91 6.33
CA VAL A 89 9.77 -14.35 6.55
C VAL A 89 8.54 -15.15 6.18
N ARG A 90 8.73 -16.36 5.64
CA ARG A 90 7.67 -17.34 5.47
C ARG A 90 7.93 -18.48 6.44
N VAL A 91 7.02 -18.67 7.39
CA VAL A 91 7.20 -19.55 8.55
C VAL A 91 6.39 -20.82 8.34
N VAL A 92 7.11 -21.93 8.27
CA VAL A 92 6.58 -23.28 8.16
C VAL A 92 5.90 -23.65 9.48
N VAL A 93 4.59 -23.91 9.45
CA VAL A 93 3.84 -24.43 10.60
C VAL A 93 3.10 -25.71 10.22
N SER A 94 2.56 -26.43 11.20
CA SER A 94 1.87 -27.71 11.01
C SER A 94 0.44 -27.65 11.56
N ASN A 95 -0.51 -28.24 10.81
CA ASN A 95 -1.87 -28.45 11.30
C ASN A 95 -2.04 -29.78 12.05
N GLY A 96 -0.97 -30.57 12.19
CA GLY A 96 -0.97 -31.86 12.90
C GLY A 96 -1.23 -33.07 12.04
N MET A 97 -1.27 -32.93 10.71
CA MET A 97 -1.45 -34.09 9.82
C MET A 97 -0.16 -34.91 9.65
N GLN A 98 0.98 -34.23 9.52
CA GLN A 98 2.29 -34.88 9.33
C GLN A 98 3.22 -34.68 10.51
N TRP A 99 3.17 -33.49 11.17
CA TRP A 99 4.05 -33.14 12.29
C TRP A 99 3.23 -32.69 13.49
N ASN A 100 3.92 -32.31 14.57
CA ASN A 100 3.24 -31.75 15.75
C ASN A 100 2.49 -30.49 15.35
N LYS A 101 1.21 -30.43 15.73
CA LYS A 101 0.35 -29.28 15.47
C LYS A 101 0.92 -28.03 16.14
N THR A 102 1.18 -27.00 15.36
CA THR A 102 1.55 -25.69 15.90
C THR A 102 0.34 -25.09 16.62
N SER A 103 0.50 -24.78 17.89
CA SER A 103 -0.57 -24.29 18.76
C SER A 103 -0.84 -22.79 18.51
N TYR A 104 -1.98 -22.33 19.03
CA TYR A 104 -2.36 -20.91 19.03
C TYR A 104 -1.26 -20.03 19.66
N SER A 105 -0.75 -20.42 20.84
CA SER A 105 0.28 -19.64 21.54
C SER A 105 1.63 -19.62 20.82
N GLU A 106 1.97 -20.67 20.08
CA GLU A 106 3.18 -20.67 19.23
C GLU A 106 3.01 -19.72 18.05
N LEU A 107 1.83 -19.72 17.39
CA LEU A 107 1.55 -18.79 16.30
C LEU A 107 1.56 -17.33 16.77
N GLU A 108 0.94 -17.03 17.90
CA GLU A 108 0.94 -15.71 18.52
C GLU A 108 2.38 -15.24 18.80
N ASN A 109 3.19 -16.10 19.43
CA ASN A 109 4.61 -15.81 19.67
C ASN A 109 5.41 -15.58 18.38
N ILE A 110 5.18 -16.36 17.32
CA ILE A 110 5.82 -16.16 16.02
C ILE A 110 5.49 -14.77 15.45
N VAL A 111 4.21 -14.39 15.48
CA VAL A 111 3.76 -13.08 14.98
C VAL A 111 4.38 -11.94 15.78
N ASP A 112 4.41 -12.06 17.10
CA ASP A 112 5.02 -11.06 17.98
C ASP A 112 6.54 -10.93 17.78
N LEU A 113 7.24 -12.05 17.63
CA LEU A 113 8.67 -12.06 17.30
C LEU A 113 8.93 -11.39 15.94
N CYS A 114 8.09 -11.66 14.94
CA CYS A 114 8.18 -10.99 13.64
C CYS A 114 7.98 -9.48 13.77
N LYS A 115 6.96 -9.03 14.50
CA LYS A 115 6.73 -7.60 14.77
C LYS A 115 7.91 -6.95 15.49
N GLN A 116 8.43 -7.57 16.55
CA GLN A 116 9.60 -7.08 17.29
C GLN A 116 10.83 -6.91 16.40
N ASN A 117 10.99 -7.78 15.41
CA ASN A 117 12.11 -7.75 14.46
C ASN A 117 11.76 -6.99 13.14
N LYS A 118 10.61 -6.33 13.06
CA LYS A 118 10.13 -5.57 11.89
C LYS A 118 10.05 -6.41 10.61
N LEU A 119 9.67 -7.67 10.74
CA LEU A 119 9.48 -8.63 9.65
C LEU A 119 7.98 -8.79 9.36
N ILE A 120 7.60 -8.78 8.10
CA ILE A 120 6.28 -9.24 7.68
C ILE A 120 6.27 -10.76 7.75
N CYS A 121 5.24 -11.31 8.37
CA CYS A 121 5.10 -12.74 8.62
C CYS A 121 4.16 -13.38 7.61
N ILE A 122 4.66 -14.33 6.81
CA ILE A 122 3.81 -15.22 6.04
C ILE A 122 3.72 -16.51 6.86
N LEU A 123 2.52 -16.89 7.28
CA LEU A 123 2.27 -18.17 7.96
C LEU A 123 1.76 -19.19 6.94
N GLU A 124 2.33 -20.39 6.91
CA GLU A 124 1.94 -21.44 5.98
C GLU A 124 1.86 -22.83 6.63
N VAL A 125 0.79 -23.61 6.30
CA VAL A 125 0.66 -25.01 6.70
C VAL A 125 1.39 -25.90 5.70
N HIS A 126 2.41 -26.62 6.18
CA HIS A 126 3.28 -27.44 5.32
C HIS A 126 2.79 -28.90 5.11
N ASP A 127 1.83 -29.33 5.90
CA ASP A 127 1.36 -30.73 5.94
C ASP A 127 0.70 -31.20 4.62
N ALA A 128 0.21 -30.27 3.79
CA ALA A 128 -0.46 -30.60 2.54
C ALA A 128 0.49 -30.65 1.32
N THR A 129 1.79 -30.49 1.54
CA THR A 129 2.82 -30.48 0.49
C THR A 129 2.71 -31.67 -0.44
N GLY A 130 2.55 -31.44 -1.74
CA GLY A 130 2.48 -32.46 -2.78
C GLY A 130 1.22 -33.32 -2.77
N SER A 131 0.25 -33.05 -1.88
CA SER A 131 -1.01 -33.80 -1.84
C SER A 131 -1.95 -33.40 -2.97
N ASP A 132 -2.57 -34.37 -3.62
CA ASP A 132 -3.67 -34.15 -4.58
C ASP A 132 -5.04 -34.23 -3.91
N SER A 133 -5.08 -34.42 -2.59
CA SER A 133 -6.30 -34.58 -1.81
C SER A 133 -6.92 -33.24 -1.46
N ALA A 134 -8.12 -32.96 -1.96
CA ALA A 134 -8.91 -31.80 -1.53
C ALA A 134 -9.24 -31.84 -0.03
N SER A 135 -9.28 -33.03 0.58
CA SER A 135 -9.47 -33.17 2.04
C SER A 135 -8.31 -32.59 2.83
N ASP A 136 -7.08 -32.72 2.33
CA ASP A 136 -5.90 -32.22 3.05
C ASP A 136 -5.82 -30.70 2.99
N LEU A 137 -6.14 -30.09 1.82
CA LEU A 137 -6.30 -28.63 1.72
C LEU A 137 -7.43 -28.12 2.63
N ASN A 138 -8.55 -28.83 2.70
CA ASN A 138 -9.66 -28.44 3.57
C ASN A 138 -9.24 -28.46 5.04
N LYS A 139 -8.48 -29.48 5.49
CA LYS A 139 -7.94 -29.52 6.87
C LYS A 139 -6.97 -28.36 7.16
N ALA A 140 -6.17 -27.94 6.16
CA ALA A 140 -5.34 -26.76 6.30
C ALA A 140 -6.20 -25.49 6.44
N ALA A 141 -7.24 -25.33 5.63
CA ALA A 141 -8.16 -24.20 5.74
C ALA A 141 -8.95 -24.21 7.09
N GLU A 142 -9.37 -25.38 7.56
CA GLU A 142 -10.03 -25.55 8.86
C GLU A 142 -9.12 -25.21 10.03
N TYR A 143 -7.83 -25.57 9.96
CA TYR A 143 -6.83 -25.16 10.95
C TYR A 143 -6.73 -23.62 11.03
N TRP A 144 -6.73 -22.93 9.91
CA TRP A 144 -6.72 -21.46 9.92
C TRP A 144 -8.01 -20.85 10.47
N VAL A 145 -9.15 -21.51 10.27
CA VAL A 145 -10.41 -21.11 10.93
C VAL A 145 -10.33 -21.29 12.43
N GLU A 146 -9.72 -22.37 12.91
CA GLU A 146 -9.45 -22.59 14.35
C GLU A 146 -8.50 -21.54 14.92
N MET A 147 -7.47 -21.13 14.15
CA MET A 147 -6.44 -20.18 14.56
C MET A 147 -6.75 -18.73 14.16
N LYS A 148 -7.98 -18.42 13.72
CA LYS A 148 -8.34 -17.13 13.14
C LYS A 148 -8.00 -15.92 14.02
N ASP A 149 -8.06 -16.07 15.34
CA ASP A 149 -7.83 -14.95 16.26
C ASP A 149 -6.34 -14.53 16.32
N VAL A 150 -5.40 -15.33 15.79
CA VAL A 150 -4.02 -14.90 15.51
C VAL A 150 -3.94 -14.04 14.25
N LEU A 151 -4.86 -14.23 13.30
CA LEU A 151 -4.85 -13.59 11.99
C LEU A 151 -5.63 -12.28 11.98
N ILE A 152 -6.83 -12.29 12.58
CA ILE A 152 -7.73 -11.13 12.65
C ILE A 152 -7.13 -10.06 13.56
N GLY A 153 -7.04 -8.83 13.03
CA GLY A 153 -6.35 -7.71 13.69
C GLY A 153 -4.85 -7.65 13.39
N ASN A 154 -4.30 -8.65 12.68
CA ASN A 154 -2.90 -8.68 12.26
C ASN A 154 -2.74 -8.54 10.73
N GLU A 155 -3.74 -8.05 10.02
CA GLU A 155 -3.75 -7.93 8.55
C GLU A 155 -2.62 -7.04 8.01
N ALA A 156 -2.12 -6.11 8.83
CA ALA A 156 -0.99 -5.24 8.48
C ALA A 156 0.39 -5.93 8.61
N TYR A 157 0.45 -7.09 9.27
CA TYR A 157 1.70 -7.76 9.63
C TYR A 157 1.78 -9.20 9.16
N VAL A 158 0.62 -9.82 8.88
CA VAL A 158 0.50 -11.25 8.58
C VAL A 158 -0.18 -11.48 7.25
N ILE A 159 0.47 -12.26 6.39
CA ILE A 159 -0.05 -12.80 5.13
C ILE A 159 -0.28 -14.30 5.34
N LEU A 160 -1.38 -14.82 4.85
CA LEU A 160 -1.77 -16.20 5.03
C LEU A 160 -1.51 -17.03 3.77
N ASN A 161 -0.57 -17.96 3.82
CA ASN A 161 -0.42 -19.01 2.83
C ASN A 161 -1.17 -20.26 3.32
N ILE A 162 -2.33 -20.55 2.71
CA ILE A 162 -3.29 -21.53 3.27
C ILE A 162 -2.64 -22.91 3.42
N ALA A 163 -1.92 -23.35 2.38
CA ALA A 163 -1.22 -24.64 2.37
C ALA A 163 -0.03 -24.59 1.42
N ASN A 164 1.13 -25.08 1.87
CA ASN A 164 2.32 -25.21 1.05
C ASN A 164 2.10 -26.23 -0.07
N GLU A 165 2.48 -25.86 -1.30
CA GLU A 165 2.60 -26.74 -2.46
C GLU A 165 1.44 -27.73 -2.68
N TRP A 166 0.26 -27.36 -2.24
CA TRP A 166 -0.93 -28.08 -2.64
C TRP A 166 -1.33 -27.57 -4.02
N TYR A 167 -1.33 -28.28 -5.00
CA TYR A 167 -1.60 -29.58 -5.54
C TYR A 167 -0.32 -30.17 -6.17
N GLY A 168 0.01 -31.44 -5.90
CA GLY A 168 1.24 -32.09 -6.38
C GLY A 168 1.22 -32.43 -7.88
N SER A 169 0.05 -32.80 -8.43
CA SER A 169 -0.10 -33.06 -9.86
C SER A 169 -0.08 -31.78 -10.72
N TRP A 170 0.29 -31.96 -11.99
CA TRP A 170 0.33 -30.88 -13.00
C TRP A 170 -1.06 -30.68 -13.63
N ASP A 171 -2.09 -30.47 -12.81
CA ASP A 171 -3.48 -30.19 -13.19
C ASP A 171 -3.96 -28.88 -12.58
N GLY A 172 -3.97 -27.83 -13.40
CA GLY A 172 -4.40 -26.51 -12.98
C GLY A 172 -5.91 -26.40 -12.70
N SER A 173 -6.76 -27.28 -13.27
CA SER A 173 -8.20 -27.24 -13.04
C SER A 173 -8.58 -27.72 -11.64
N ALA A 174 -8.07 -28.88 -11.23
CA ALA A 174 -8.29 -29.42 -9.88
C ALA A 174 -7.67 -28.51 -8.81
N TRP A 175 -6.46 -28.00 -9.07
CA TRP A 175 -5.81 -26.97 -8.23
C TRP A 175 -6.71 -25.74 -8.04
N ALA A 176 -7.29 -25.22 -9.12
CA ALA A 176 -8.12 -24.03 -9.05
C ALA A 176 -9.40 -24.28 -8.23
N ASP A 177 -10.06 -25.41 -8.43
CA ASP A 177 -11.31 -25.74 -7.72
C ASP A 177 -11.09 -25.95 -6.23
N GLY A 178 -9.99 -26.60 -5.84
CA GLY A 178 -9.62 -26.74 -4.43
C GLY A 178 -9.33 -25.39 -3.78
N ASN A 179 -8.49 -24.55 -4.39
CA ASN A 179 -8.12 -23.25 -3.84
C ASN A 179 -9.32 -22.28 -3.73
N LYS A 180 -10.25 -22.29 -4.68
CA LYS A 180 -11.50 -21.51 -4.57
C LYS A 180 -12.30 -21.91 -3.32
N ASN A 181 -12.37 -23.20 -3.01
CA ASN A 181 -13.07 -23.69 -1.82
C ASN A 181 -12.33 -23.32 -0.53
N ALA A 182 -11.01 -23.45 -0.50
CA ALA A 182 -10.19 -23.08 0.66
C ALA A 182 -10.28 -21.57 0.95
N ILE A 183 -10.15 -20.71 -0.07
CA ILE A 183 -10.36 -19.26 0.04
C ILE A 183 -11.72 -18.95 0.64
N LYS A 184 -12.80 -19.56 0.11
CA LYS A 184 -14.15 -19.35 0.63
C LYS A 184 -14.28 -19.76 2.10
N THR A 185 -13.68 -20.86 2.50
CA THR A 185 -13.68 -21.32 3.91
C THR A 185 -13.03 -20.29 4.82
N VAL A 186 -11.85 -19.80 4.45
CA VAL A 186 -11.09 -18.78 5.19
C VAL A 186 -11.85 -17.46 5.27
N ARG A 187 -12.41 -16.98 4.15
CA ARG A 187 -13.18 -15.72 4.11
C ARG A 187 -14.49 -15.80 4.90
N ASN A 188 -15.17 -16.93 4.87
CA ASN A 188 -16.39 -17.14 5.66
C ASN A 188 -16.14 -17.11 7.18
N ALA A 189 -14.92 -17.40 7.62
CA ALA A 189 -14.51 -17.29 9.01
C ALA A 189 -14.16 -15.86 9.46
N GLY A 190 -14.24 -14.88 8.55
CA GLY A 190 -13.93 -13.47 8.84
C GLY A 190 -12.46 -13.10 8.68
N ILE A 191 -11.59 -14.01 8.24
CA ILE A 191 -10.16 -13.75 8.01
C ILE A 191 -10.00 -12.85 6.79
N LYS A 192 -9.44 -11.64 6.96
CA LYS A 192 -9.28 -10.62 5.91
C LYS A 192 -7.83 -10.48 5.41
N ASN A 193 -6.89 -11.14 6.04
CA ASN A 193 -5.47 -11.12 5.65
C ASN A 193 -5.31 -11.39 4.16
N MET A 194 -4.28 -10.80 3.52
CA MET A 194 -3.88 -11.22 2.18
C MET A 194 -3.64 -12.72 2.15
N ILE A 195 -4.18 -13.40 1.15
CA ILE A 195 -4.00 -14.84 0.97
C ILE A 195 -2.93 -15.07 -0.09
N MET A 196 -1.98 -15.95 0.20
CA MET A 196 -0.99 -16.47 -0.75
C MET A 196 -1.38 -17.88 -1.18
N ILE A 197 -1.28 -18.16 -2.48
CA ILE A 197 -1.60 -19.47 -3.08
C ILE A 197 -0.42 -19.91 -3.95
N ASP A 198 0.18 -21.02 -3.59
CA ASP A 198 1.27 -21.62 -4.40
C ASP A 198 0.70 -22.25 -5.67
N SER A 199 1.46 -22.23 -6.76
CA SER A 199 1.06 -22.88 -8.01
C SER A 199 0.96 -24.40 -7.84
N ALA A 200 0.28 -25.10 -8.74
CA ALA A 200 0.22 -26.56 -8.79
C ALA A 200 1.61 -27.17 -9.07
N GLY A 201 1.71 -28.50 -9.09
CA GLY A 201 2.93 -29.23 -9.43
C GLY A 201 4.05 -28.97 -8.44
N TRP A 202 3.76 -29.10 -7.13
CA TRP A 202 4.73 -28.77 -6.08
C TRP A 202 5.21 -27.31 -6.16
N GLY A 203 4.30 -26.37 -6.38
CA GLY A 203 4.66 -24.97 -6.57
C GLY A 203 5.38 -24.63 -7.89
N GLN A 204 5.73 -25.63 -8.72
CA GLN A 204 6.58 -25.50 -9.90
C GLN A 204 5.81 -25.53 -11.24
N TYR A 205 4.44 -25.44 -11.20
CA TYR A 205 3.62 -25.39 -12.42
C TYR A 205 2.92 -24.03 -12.60
N PRO A 206 3.66 -22.97 -13.02
CA PRO A 206 3.11 -21.60 -13.17
C PRO A 206 1.97 -21.48 -14.19
N ASP A 207 1.86 -22.44 -15.13
CA ASP A 207 0.71 -22.46 -16.06
C ASP A 207 -0.62 -22.69 -15.36
N SER A 208 -0.66 -23.24 -14.15
CA SER A 208 -1.87 -23.24 -13.31
C SER A 208 -2.33 -21.83 -12.96
N ILE A 209 -1.39 -20.93 -12.63
CA ILE A 209 -1.68 -19.50 -12.38
C ILE A 209 -2.09 -18.82 -13.69
N LYS A 210 -1.31 -18.97 -14.76
CA LYS A 210 -1.60 -18.37 -16.06
C LYS A 210 -3.00 -18.71 -16.58
N ASN A 211 -3.40 -19.99 -16.49
CA ASN A 211 -4.63 -20.48 -17.09
C ASN A 211 -5.85 -20.34 -16.18
N TYR A 212 -5.67 -20.45 -14.86
CA TYR A 212 -6.76 -20.51 -13.89
C TYR A 212 -6.68 -19.45 -12.78
N GLY A 213 -5.52 -18.81 -12.59
CA GLY A 213 -5.29 -17.87 -11.47
C GLY A 213 -6.33 -16.74 -11.41
N LYS A 214 -6.73 -16.20 -12.57
CA LYS A 214 -7.77 -15.17 -12.59
C LYS A 214 -9.11 -15.66 -12.02
N SER A 215 -9.48 -16.92 -12.24
CA SER A 215 -10.70 -17.51 -11.68
C SER A 215 -10.58 -17.78 -10.19
N VAL A 216 -9.37 -18.15 -9.71
CA VAL A 216 -9.07 -18.31 -8.28
C VAL A 216 -9.12 -16.96 -7.59
N PHE A 217 -8.46 -15.95 -8.13
CA PHE A 217 -8.52 -14.57 -7.61
C PHE A 217 -9.95 -14.03 -7.52
N SER A 218 -10.77 -14.28 -8.54
CA SER A 218 -12.17 -13.84 -8.56
C SER A 218 -13.06 -14.56 -7.54
N ALA A 219 -12.63 -15.70 -7.00
CA ALA A 219 -13.33 -16.41 -5.93
C ALA A 219 -13.07 -15.78 -4.55
N ASP A 220 -12.02 -14.99 -4.40
CA ASP A 220 -11.78 -14.19 -3.21
C ASP A 220 -12.70 -12.97 -3.21
N THR A 221 -13.66 -12.93 -2.29
CA THR A 221 -14.64 -11.84 -2.18
C THR A 221 -14.01 -10.48 -1.85
N LEU A 222 -12.79 -10.49 -1.31
CA LEU A 222 -12.02 -9.28 -1.01
C LEU A 222 -11.07 -8.88 -2.15
N GLY A 223 -10.86 -9.76 -3.16
CA GLY A 223 -9.87 -9.52 -4.22
C GLY A 223 -8.45 -9.34 -3.65
N ASN A 224 -8.12 -10.07 -2.60
CA ASN A 224 -6.88 -9.89 -1.84
C ASN A 224 -6.06 -11.19 -1.80
N THR A 225 -5.83 -11.76 -2.99
CA THR A 225 -5.04 -12.98 -3.18
C THR A 225 -3.79 -12.68 -4.03
N VAL A 226 -2.63 -13.16 -3.60
CA VAL A 226 -1.36 -13.17 -4.33
C VAL A 226 -0.98 -14.60 -4.69
N PHE A 227 -0.38 -14.81 -5.86
CA PHE A 227 0.11 -16.13 -6.25
C PHE A 227 1.60 -16.27 -5.96
N SER A 228 2.00 -17.50 -5.64
CA SER A 228 3.37 -17.88 -5.33
C SER A 228 3.84 -18.95 -6.32
N ILE A 229 5.07 -18.83 -6.81
CA ILE A 229 5.76 -19.85 -7.60
C ILE A 229 6.96 -20.30 -6.79
N HIS A 230 7.18 -21.63 -6.69
CA HIS A 230 8.41 -22.20 -6.17
C HIS A 230 9.33 -22.46 -7.36
N MET A 231 10.44 -21.71 -7.45
CA MET A 231 11.33 -21.78 -8.60
C MET A 231 12.54 -22.65 -8.29
N TYR A 232 12.33 -23.95 -8.42
CA TYR A 232 13.39 -24.94 -8.46
C TYR A 232 13.68 -25.35 -9.91
N GLU A 233 14.23 -26.54 -10.16
CA GLU A 233 14.71 -26.99 -11.47
C GLU A 233 13.67 -26.92 -12.60
N TYR A 234 12.38 -27.14 -12.31
CA TYR A 234 11.34 -27.11 -13.35
C TYR A 234 10.87 -25.70 -13.69
N ALA A 235 10.68 -24.87 -12.68
CA ALA A 235 10.21 -23.50 -12.87
C ALA A 235 11.33 -22.47 -12.98
N GLY A 236 12.55 -22.79 -12.46
CA GLY A 236 13.68 -21.88 -12.31
C GLY A 236 14.98 -22.32 -12.97
N GLY A 237 15.04 -23.44 -13.72
CA GLY A 237 16.27 -24.05 -14.19
C GLY A 237 17.05 -23.30 -15.30
N ASN A 238 16.54 -22.20 -15.83
CA ASN A 238 17.27 -21.33 -16.76
C ASN A 238 16.59 -19.97 -16.96
N ALA A 239 17.34 -18.99 -17.45
CA ALA A 239 16.90 -17.59 -17.60
C ALA A 239 15.64 -17.39 -18.46
N SER A 240 15.47 -18.17 -19.52
CA SER A 240 14.29 -18.08 -20.38
C SER A 240 13.04 -18.58 -19.66
N THR A 241 13.15 -19.71 -18.96
CA THR A 241 12.08 -20.32 -18.18
C THR A 241 11.65 -19.39 -17.04
N VAL A 242 12.60 -18.87 -16.26
CA VAL A 242 12.34 -17.89 -15.16
C VAL A 242 11.54 -16.71 -15.66
N LYS A 243 12.02 -16.02 -16.70
CA LYS A 243 11.37 -14.82 -17.25
C LYS A 243 9.98 -15.12 -17.79
N THR A 244 9.84 -16.20 -18.56
CA THR A 244 8.56 -16.62 -19.14
C THR A 244 7.53 -16.93 -18.05
N ASN A 245 7.92 -17.62 -17.00
CA ASN A 245 7.04 -18.01 -15.90
C ASN A 245 6.55 -16.78 -15.12
N ILE A 246 7.46 -15.86 -14.79
CA ILE A 246 7.11 -14.60 -14.11
C ILE A 246 6.19 -13.75 -14.99
N ASP A 247 6.54 -13.52 -16.26
CA ASP A 247 5.75 -12.69 -17.16
C ASP A 247 4.36 -13.28 -17.43
N ASN A 248 4.25 -14.59 -17.61
CA ASN A 248 2.97 -15.28 -17.79
C ASN A 248 2.07 -15.15 -16.56
N ALA A 249 2.64 -15.31 -15.36
CA ALA A 249 1.88 -15.19 -14.12
C ALA A 249 1.44 -13.74 -13.86
N LEU A 250 2.32 -12.74 -14.04
CA LEU A 250 1.96 -11.33 -13.97
C LEU A 250 0.94 -10.92 -15.04
N GLY A 251 0.95 -11.59 -16.20
CA GLY A 251 0.07 -11.32 -17.34
C GLY A 251 -1.42 -11.49 -17.04
N ILE A 252 -1.80 -12.16 -15.96
CA ILE A 252 -3.20 -12.27 -15.53
C ILE A 252 -3.69 -11.01 -14.77
N GLY A 253 -2.79 -10.04 -14.49
CA GLY A 253 -3.13 -8.76 -13.86
C GLY A 253 -3.26 -8.79 -12.33
N VAL A 254 -2.64 -9.78 -11.67
CA VAL A 254 -2.56 -9.89 -10.20
C VAL A 254 -1.11 -10.10 -9.76
N PRO A 255 -0.75 -9.79 -8.51
CA PRO A 255 0.64 -9.92 -8.05
C PRO A 255 1.06 -11.38 -7.92
N VAL A 256 2.36 -11.57 -8.14
CA VAL A 256 3.06 -12.84 -8.02
C VAL A 256 4.30 -12.63 -7.16
N VAL A 257 4.68 -13.65 -6.37
CA VAL A 257 5.93 -13.72 -5.63
C VAL A 257 6.63 -15.06 -5.93
N ILE A 258 7.93 -15.13 -5.72
CA ILE A 258 8.67 -16.39 -5.68
C ILE A 258 8.74 -16.80 -4.21
N GLY A 259 7.86 -17.73 -3.81
CA GLY A 259 7.71 -18.15 -2.42
C GLY A 259 8.85 -19.01 -1.93
N GLU A 260 9.46 -19.76 -2.84
CA GLU A 260 10.64 -20.58 -2.56
C GLU A 260 11.58 -20.63 -3.77
N PHE A 261 12.88 -20.60 -3.51
CA PHE A 261 13.95 -20.93 -4.48
C PHE A 261 15.28 -21.09 -3.74
N ALA A 262 16.23 -21.73 -4.37
CA ALA A 262 17.62 -21.86 -3.90
C ALA A 262 18.58 -21.87 -5.09
N ALA A 263 19.89 -22.06 -4.88
CA ALA A 263 20.88 -22.15 -5.96
C ALA A 263 20.84 -23.51 -6.68
N GLU A 264 20.42 -24.57 -5.98
CA GLU A 264 20.24 -25.91 -6.55
C GLU A 264 19.10 -26.64 -5.85
N HIS A 265 18.61 -27.73 -6.43
CA HIS A 265 17.61 -28.62 -5.84
C HIS A 265 17.88 -30.07 -6.31
N THR A 266 17.05 -31.03 -5.86
CA THR A 266 17.22 -32.46 -6.14
C THR A 266 17.36 -32.82 -7.63
N GLY A 267 16.75 -32.04 -8.51
CA GLY A 267 16.78 -32.27 -9.98
C GLY A 267 17.88 -31.50 -10.71
N GLY A 268 18.65 -30.65 -10.03
CA GLY A 268 19.76 -29.92 -10.64
C GLY A 268 19.90 -28.48 -10.25
N ASP A 269 20.59 -27.73 -11.10
CA ASP A 269 20.89 -26.32 -10.98
C ASP A 269 19.62 -25.45 -11.11
N VAL A 270 19.58 -24.35 -10.37
CA VAL A 270 18.53 -23.32 -10.42
C VAL A 270 19.20 -22.00 -10.80
N ASP A 271 18.62 -21.26 -11.73
CA ASP A 271 19.17 -19.94 -12.15
C ASP A 271 18.74 -18.84 -11.16
N GLU A 272 19.20 -18.94 -9.91
CA GLU A 272 18.92 -18.02 -8.84
C GLU A 272 19.35 -16.59 -9.19
N ALA A 273 20.41 -16.45 -9.97
CA ALA A 273 20.89 -15.14 -10.41
C ALA A 273 19.86 -14.42 -11.30
N THR A 274 19.25 -15.16 -12.25
CA THR A 274 18.14 -14.61 -13.05
C THR A 274 16.89 -14.41 -12.22
N ILE A 275 16.53 -15.31 -11.32
CA ILE A 275 15.37 -15.17 -10.43
C ILE A 275 15.49 -13.84 -9.68
N MET A 276 16.60 -13.62 -8.97
CA MET A 276 16.81 -12.42 -8.14
C MET A 276 16.85 -11.13 -8.97
N SER A 277 17.59 -11.13 -10.09
CA SER A 277 17.71 -9.93 -10.94
C SER A 277 16.40 -9.59 -11.66
N TYR A 278 15.69 -10.60 -12.15
CA TYR A 278 14.43 -10.37 -12.86
C TYR A 278 13.30 -9.96 -11.91
N CYS A 279 13.21 -10.60 -10.73
CA CYS A 279 12.30 -10.18 -9.68
C CYS A 279 12.54 -8.72 -9.26
N THR A 280 13.82 -8.31 -9.13
CA THR A 280 14.18 -6.92 -8.84
C THR A 280 13.70 -5.97 -9.94
N SER A 281 13.93 -6.32 -11.21
CA SER A 281 13.51 -5.50 -12.36
C SER A 281 11.98 -5.38 -12.53
N LYS A 282 11.22 -6.35 -12.01
CA LYS A 282 9.75 -6.42 -12.11
C LYS A 282 9.02 -6.01 -10.83
N ASN A 283 9.74 -5.64 -9.77
CA ASN A 283 9.20 -5.42 -8.42
C ASN A 283 8.43 -6.65 -7.88
N VAL A 284 8.89 -7.85 -8.21
CA VAL A 284 8.37 -9.13 -7.72
C VAL A 284 9.08 -9.50 -6.44
N GLY A 285 8.33 -9.96 -5.44
CA GLY A 285 8.87 -10.48 -4.19
C GLY A 285 9.59 -11.81 -4.37
N TYR A 286 10.60 -12.09 -3.54
CA TYR A 286 11.22 -13.42 -3.47
C TYR A 286 11.62 -13.80 -2.04
N LEU A 287 11.57 -15.11 -1.74
CA LEU A 287 11.94 -15.71 -0.46
C LEU A 287 12.81 -16.95 -0.70
N GLY A 288 14.05 -16.94 -0.18
CA GLY A 288 14.96 -18.07 -0.30
C GLY A 288 14.56 -19.24 0.60
N TRP A 289 14.66 -20.45 0.12
CA TRP A 289 14.54 -21.66 0.90
C TRP A 289 15.93 -22.14 1.30
N SER A 290 16.17 -22.41 2.57
CA SER A 290 15.54 -21.95 3.79
C SER A 290 16.63 -21.54 4.80
N TRP A 291 16.30 -20.87 5.90
CA TRP A 291 17.33 -20.34 6.83
C TRP A 291 18.35 -21.41 7.24
N LYS A 292 17.88 -22.53 7.82
CA LYS A 292 18.72 -23.68 8.18
C LYS A 292 17.85 -24.88 8.56
N GLY A 293 18.44 -26.09 8.49
CA GLY A 293 17.83 -27.31 9.03
C GLY A 293 17.39 -28.30 7.98
N ASN A 294 17.78 -28.13 6.73
CA ASN A 294 17.62 -29.16 5.72
C ASN A 294 18.47 -30.40 6.08
N ASN A 295 18.01 -31.58 5.67
CA ASN A 295 18.73 -32.83 5.88
C ASN A 295 20.06 -32.85 5.08
N SER A 296 20.89 -33.87 5.31
CA SER A 296 22.22 -33.96 4.69
C SER A 296 22.19 -33.92 3.16
N ASP A 297 21.14 -34.47 2.54
CA ASP A 297 21.01 -34.58 1.09
C ASP A 297 20.54 -33.25 0.46
N LEU A 298 19.98 -32.36 1.26
CA LEU A 298 19.46 -31.05 0.90
C LEU A 298 20.19 -29.91 1.64
N ALA A 299 21.36 -30.17 2.24
CA ALA A 299 22.08 -29.17 3.02
C ALA A 299 22.53 -27.94 2.19
N SER A 300 22.64 -28.06 0.88
CA SER A 300 22.90 -26.95 -0.06
C SER A 300 21.80 -25.88 -0.07
N LEU A 301 20.59 -26.24 0.35
CA LEU A 301 19.47 -25.31 0.49
C LEU A 301 19.58 -24.42 1.74
N ASP A 302 20.42 -24.77 2.73
CA ASP A 302 20.64 -23.95 3.92
C ASP A 302 21.28 -22.61 3.54
N VAL A 303 20.65 -21.52 3.98
CA VAL A 303 21.17 -20.15 3.85
C VAL A 303 22.29 -19.89 4.87
N ALA A 304 22.15 -20.43 6.07
CA ALA A 304 23.12 -20.24 7.15
C ALA A 304 23.73 -21.56 7.62
N ASN A 305 25.01 -21.54 8.00
CA ASN A 305 25.68 -22.66 8.65
C ASN A 305 25.30 -22.82 10.13
N SER A 306 24.76 -21.73 10.73
CA SER A 306 24.36 -21.67 12.14
C SER A 306 23.04 -20.91 12.30
N TRP A 307 22.24 -21.27 13.30
CA TRP A 307 20.93 -20.67 13.53
C TRP A 307 20.98 -19.17 13.82
N ASP A 308 22.06 -18.69 14.41
CA ASP A 308 22.32 -17.28 14.73
C ASP A 308 22.87 -16.45 13.55
N GLY A 309 23.05 -17.09 12.38
CA GLY A 309 23.54 -16.42 11.18
C GLY A 309 25.00 -15.96 11.24
N SER A 310 25.78 -16.40 12.23
CA SER A 310 27.19 -16.03 12.36
C SER A 310 28.06 -16.50 11.18
N SER A 311 27.59 -17.47 10.41
CA SER A 311 28.24 -17.96 9.19
C SER A 311 27.18 -18.29 8.14
N LEU A 312 27.34 -17.74 6.95
CA LEU A 312 26.48 -18.00 5.78
C LEU A 312 27.10 -19.09 4.90
N THR A 313 26.25 -19.84 4.21
CA THR A 313 26.65 -20.74 3.12
C THR A 313 27.00 -19.93 1.86
N SER A 314 27.45 -20.61 0.79
CA SER A 314 27.63 -19.97 -0.51
C SER A 314 26.29 -19.42 -1.03
N TRP A 315 25.23 -20.22 -0.97
CA TRP A 315 23.86 -19.84 -1.29
C TRP A 315 23.43 -18.61 -0.46
N GLY A 316 23.61 -18.66 0.85
CA GLY A 316 23.27 -17.55 1.74
C GLY A 316 24.01 -16.26 1.41
N ASN A 317 25.28 -16.35 0.99
CA ASN A 317 26.03 -15.17 0.54
C ASN A 317 25.45 -14.59 -0.76
N THR A 318 25.06 -15.44 -1.73
CA THR A 318 24.39 -14.99 -2.95
C THR A 318 23.06 -14.31 -2.62
N LEU A 319 22.19 -14.96 -1.83
CA LEU A 319 20.87 -14.46 -1.47
C LEU A 319 20.91 -13.15 -0.69
N ILE A 320 21.85 -13.01 0.26
CA ILE A 320 21.87 -11.88 1.17
C ILE A 320 22.77 -10.76 0.65
N ASN A 321 23.99 -11.06 0.23
CA ASN A 321 25.04 -10.09 -0.08
C ASN A 321 25.22 -9.84 -1.59
N GLY A 322 24.54 -10.59 -2.46
CA GLY A 322 24.59 -10.39 -3.92
C GLY A 322 24.07 -9.04 -4.36
N SER A 323 24.40 -8.61 -5.58
CA SER A 323 23.97 -7.31 -6.14
C SER A 323 22.45 -7.14 -6.24
N ASN A 324 21.72 -8.24 -6.44
CA ASN A 324 20.25 -8.31 -6.39
C ASN A 324 19.76 -9.01 -5.12
N GLY A 325 20.63 -9.12 -4.10
CA GLY A 325 20.34 -9.78 -2.85
C GLY A 325 19.52 -8.92 -1.88
N ILE A 326 19.19 -9.53 -0.75
CA ILE A 326 18.34 -8.92 0.28
C ILE A 326 18.89 -7.56 0.72
N LYS A 327 20.18 -7.45 1.07
CA LYS A 327 20.78 -6.19 1.53
C LYS A 327 20.71 -5.05 0.53
N ALA A 328 20.78 -5.37 -0.76
CA ALA A 328 20.80 -4.38 -1.83
C ALA A 328 19.40 -3.93 -2.26
N THR A 329 18.36 -4.76 -2.03
CA THR A 329 17.03 -4.58 -2.65
C THR A 329 15.87 -4.56 -1.67
N SER A 330 16.12 -4.80 -0.38
CA SER A 330 15.09 -4.80 0.66
C SER A 330 14.90 -3.40 1.28
N SER A 331 13.67 -3.12 1.68
CA SER A 331 13.34 -1.99 2.56
C SER A 331 12.36 -2.46 3.63
N VAL A 332 12.47 -1.91 4.84
CA VAL A 332 11.55 -2.21 5.94
C VAL A 332 10.14 -1.80 5.54
N CYS A 333 9.14 -2.65 5.82
CA CYS A 333 7.74 -2.33 5.56
C CYS A 333 7.31 -1.06 6.30
N SER A 334 6.56 -0.20 5.65
CA SER A 334 6.20 1.12 6.17
C SER A 334 5.33 1.06 7.44
N VAL A 335 4.66 -0.06 7.69
CA VAL A 335 3.91 -0.28 8.95
C VAL A 335 4.79 -0.23 10.20
N TYR A 336 6.10 -0.41 10.05
CA TYR A 336 7.08 -0.34 11.14
C TYR A 336 7.84 1.00 11.23
N THR A 337 7.65 1.89 10.26
CA THR A 337 8.39 3.17 10.19
C THR A 337 7.48 4.38 10.30
N GLY A 338 6.20 4.18 10.67
CA GLY A 338 5.22 5.26 10.79
C GLY A 338 4.92 5.95 9.46
N GLY A 339 4.99 5.22 8.34
CA GLY A 339 4.71 5.76 7.00
C GLY A 339 5.89 6.47 6.33
N THR A 340 7.04 6.60 6.98
CA THR A 340 8.27 7.12 6.37
C THR A 340 9.20 5.97 5.99
N SER A 341 9.37 5.70 4.70
CA SER A 341 10.42 4.79 4.20
C SER A 341 11.81 5.35 4.51
N GLY A 342 12.39 4.90 5.61
CA GLY A 342 13.78 5.19 5.95
C GLY A 342 14.66 3.99 5.64
N SER A 343 15.47 4.08 4.60
CA SER A 343 16.58 3.16 4.37
C SER A 343 17.67 3.44 5.40
N THR A 344 17.82 2.59 6.42
CA THR A 344 18.96 2.64 7.34
C THR A 344 20.04 1.69 6.86
N ASN A 345 21.04 2.25 6.19
CA ASN A 345 22.32 1.58 5.98
C ASN A 345 23.16 1.71 7.27
N SER A 346 23.28 0.64 8.03
CA SER A 346 24.20 0.57 9.17
C SER A 346 25.58 0.15 8.66
N GLY A 347 26.44 1.12 8.38
CA GLY A 347 27.86 0.91 8.10
C GLY A 347 28.67 0.82 9.39
N SER A 348 29.42 -0.26 9.53
CA SER A 348 30.41 -0.51 10.57
C SER A 348 31.63 0.43 10.43
N SER A 349 32.04 0.99 11.53
CA SER A 349 33.23 1.82 11.68
C SER A 349 34.53 1.07 11.44
N GLY A 350 35.37 1.58 10.54
CA GLY A 350 36.77 1.23 10.40
C GLY A 350 37.57 2.44 9.93
N SER A 351 38.50 2.88 10.75
CA SER A 351 39.36 4.05 10.56
C SER A 351 40.38 3.88 9.42
N GLY A 352 40.63 4.96 8.67
CA GLY A 352 41.91 5.14 7.97
C GLY A 352 41.87 5.97 6.69
N SER A 353 42.36 7.21 6.83
CA SER A 353 43.12 8.03 5.88
C SER A 353 42.52 8.47 4.53
N SER A 354 42.36 9.77 4.49
CA SER A 354 42.37 10.72 3.36
C SER A 354 42.78 10.20 1.97
N ASP A 355 41.89 10.42 0.98
CA ASP A 355 42.23 11.23 -0.19
C ASP A 355 40.99 11.72 -0.95
N ASN A 356 41.12 12.93 -1.46
CA ASN A 356 40.15 13.81 -2.09
C ASN A 356 39.71 13.30 -3.45
N SER A 357 38.43 13.05 -3.67
CA SER A 357 37.81 13.22 -4.97
C SER A 357 36.27 13.29 -4.84
N SER A 358 35.73 14.34 -5.42
CA SER A 358 34.32 14.69 -5.50
C SER A 358 33.43 13.50 -5.86
N SER A 359 32.54 13.10 -4.98
CA SER A 359 31.42 12.22 -5.29
C SER A 359 30.11 12.90 -4.90
N ASP A 360 29.29 13.10 -5.91
CA ASP A 360 27.90 13.52 -5.82
C ASP A 360 27.13 12.64 -4.85
N SER A 361 26.77 13.17 -3.69
CA SER A 361 25.90 12.54 -2.72
C SER A 361 24.45 12.88 -3.08
N SER A 362 23.77 11.97 -3.79
CA SER A 362 22.32 12.03 -3.94
C SER A 362 21.67 11.75 -2.57
N SER A 363 21.22 12.82 -1.90
CA SER A 363 20.36 12.79 -0.74
C SER A 363 19.02 12.13 -1.08
N ALA A 364 18.55 11.20 -0.26
CA ALA A 364 17.20 10.62 -0.35
C ALA A 364 16.17 11.75 -0.23
N GLY A 365 15.47 12.08 -1.33
CA GLY A 365 14.51 13.16 -1.42
C GLY A 365 13.23 12.85 -0.62
N ASN A 366 12.71 13.85 0.08
CA ASN A 366 11.40 13.83 0.73
C ASN A 366 10.34 14.10 -0.35
N TYR A 367 9.72 13.05 -0.93
CA TYR A 367 8.76 13.18 -2.03
C TYR A 367 7.49 12.37 -1.80
N VAL A 368 6.39 12.79 -2.44
CA VAL A 368 5.13 12.05 -2.54
C VAL A 368 4.92 11.56 -3.97
N SER A 369 4.61 10.28 -4.15
CA SER A 369 4.25 9.72 -5.45
C SER A 369 2.82 10.11 -5.81
N LEU A 370 2.64 10.68 -7.01
CA LEU A 370 1.35 11.11 -7.55
C LEU A 370 0.84 10.17 -8.64
N PHE A 371 1.75 9.51 -9.36
CA PHE A 371 1.48 8.49 -10.35
C PHE A 371 2.70 7.59 -10.50
N TYR A 372 2.45 6.29 -10.66
CA TYR A 372 3.46 5.29 -11.04
C TYR A 372 2.81 4.24 -11.93
N GLY A 373 3.44 3.93 -13.07
CA GLY A 373 2.94 2.94 -14.01
C GLY A 373 3.34 3.24 -15.45
N SER A 374 2.44 2.96 -16.39
CA SER A 374 2.62 3.26 -17.81
C SER A 374 1.36 3.95 -18.33
N ALA A 375 1.47 5.22 -18.68
CA ALA A 375 0.38 5.99 -19.27
C ALA A 375 0.87 6.68 -20.53
N LYS A 376 0.20 6.42 -21.66
CA LYS A 376 0.60 6.92 -22.97
C LYS A 376 -0.24 8.11 -23.41
N ALA A 377 0.40 9.05 -24.06
CA ALA A 377 -0.25 10.14 -24.76
C ALA A 377 0.42 10.39 -26.11
N SER A 378 -0.35 10.91 -27.06
CA SER A 378 0.13 11.30 -28.37
C SER A 378 -0.36 12.70 -28.73
N GLY A 379 0.34 13.36 -29.64
CA GLY A 379 -0.06 14.71 -30.07
C GLY A 379 -0.04 15.70 -28.90
N TRP A 380 -1.20 16.15 -28.44
CA TRP A 380 -1.39 17.09 -27.33
C TRP A 380 -2.31 16.51 -26.23
N ASP A 381 -2.40 15.16 -26.16
CA ASP A 381 -3.23 14.47 -25.18
C ASP A 381 -2.58 14.42 -23.80
N GLN A 382 -3.41 14.23 -22.76
CA GLN A 382 -2.95 14.03 -21.41
C GLN A 382 -2.75 12.53 -21.15
N ALA A 383 -1.56 12.14 -20.66
CA ALA A 383 -1.27 10.77 -20.23
C ALA A 383 -1.76 10.52 -18.80
N VAL A 384 -1.53 11.48 -17.90
CA VAL A 384 -1.85 11.39 -16.48
C VAL A 384 -2.62 12.63 -16.05
N SER A 385 -3.64 12.44 -15.21
CA SER A 385 -4.39 13.50 -14.56
C SER A 385 -4.62 13.15 -13.10
N VAL A 386 -4.08 13.95 -12.20
CA VAL A 386 -4.15 13.75 -10.75
C VAL A 386 -4.96 14.87 -10.12
N SER A 387 -6.13 14.54 -9.59
CA SER A 387 -6.93 15.48 -8.80
C SER A 387 -6.26 15.76 -7.45
N THR A 388 -6.30 17.03 -7.01
CA THR A 388 -5.87 17.39 -5.66
C THR A 388 -6.97 17.12 -4.62
N ALA A 389 -6.63 17.20 -3.34
CA ALA A 389 -7.58 17.04 -2.22
C ALA A 389 -8.77 18.02 -2.32
N LYS A 390 -8.54 19.21 -2.88
CA LYS A 390 -9.60 20.20 -3.16
C LYS A 390 -10.65 19.68 -4.14
N ASN A 391 -10.28 18.69 -4.96
CA ASN A 391 -11.15 18.09 -5.99
C ASN A 391 -11.30 16.57 -5.83
N GLY A 392 -11.27 16.08 -4.60
CA GLY A 392 -11.53 14.68 -4.27
C GLY A 392 -10.34 13.72 -4.44
N GLY A 393 -9.15 14.23 -4.73
CA GLY A 393 -7.91 13.44 -4.78
C GLY A 393 -7.20 13.40 -3.41
N SER A 394 -6.09 12.66 -3.34
CA SER A 394 -5.29 12.51 -2.11
C SER A 394 -4.19 13.57 -1.95
N PHE A 395 -3.72 14.19 -3.04
CA PHE A 395 -2.63 15.16 -2.98
C PHE A 395 -3.13 16.53 -2.52
N ASN A 396 -2.61 17.00 -1.38
CA ASN A 396 -2.91 18.34 -0.91
C ASN A 396 -2.08 19.39 -1.67
N GLY A 397 -2.73 20.20 -2.53
CA GLY A 397 -2.04 21.26 -3.28
C GLY A 397 -1.31 22.26 -2.39
N SER A 398 -1.81 22.53 -1.17
CA SER A 398 -1.15 23.46 -0.23
C SER A 398 0.20 22.95 0.31
N SER A 399 0.51 21.66 0.12
CA SER A 399 1.82 21.11 0.46
C SER A 399 2.91 21.45 -0.57
N VAL A 400 2.56 22.06 -1.69
CA VAL A 400 3.53 22.55 -2.69
C VAL A 400 4.24 23.79 -2.16
N THR A 401 5.54 23.68 -1.88
CA THR A 401 6.35 24.70 -1.19
C THR A 401 7.51 25.20 -2.05
N SER A 402 8.11 26.33 -1.66
CA SER A 402 9.16 27.02 -2.41
C SER A 402 10.47 26.23 -2.61
N GLY A 403 10.71 25.18 -1.82
CA GLY A 403 11.88 24.29 -1.98
C GLY A 403 11.61 23.07 -2.85
N GLY A 404 10.35 22.84 -3.24
CA GLY A 404 9.95 21.62 -3.92
C GLY A 404 9.86 21.74 -5.44
N HIS A 405 9.64 20.58 -6.07
CA HIS A 405 9.45 20.49 -7.54
C HIS A 405 8.62 19.25 -7.90
N PHE A 406 7.89 19.31 -9.02
CA PHE A 406 7.34 18.11 -9.64
C PHE A 406 8.43 17.43 -10.45
N TYR A 407 8.48 16.11 -10.37
CA TYR A 407 9.41 15.24 -11.09
C TYR A 407 8.62 14.22 -11.90
N VAL A 408 8.93 14.10 -13.18
CA VAL A 408 8.26 13.18 -14.11
C VAL A 408 9.31 12.34 -14.81
N GLU A 409 9.18 10.99 -14.75
CA GLU A 409 9.91 10.08 -15.63
C GLU A 409 9.02 9.64 -16.79
N TYR A 410 9.59 9.59 -18.00
CA TYR A 410 8.86 9.25 -19.21
C TYR A 410 9.74 8.63 -20.28
N LYS A 411 9.11 7.94 -21.22
CA LYS A 411 9.72 7.40 -22.45
C LYS A 411 9.14 8.09 -23.67
N GLY A 412 9.76 7.89 -24.85
CA GLY A 412 9.29 8.44 -26.12
C GLY A 412 10.18 9.57 -26.62
N THR A 413 9.61 10.68 -27.06
CA THR A 413 10.39 11.78 -27.61
C THR A 413 10.84 12.73 -26.51
N GLN A 414 12.16 12.91 -26.38
CA GLN A 414 12.78 13.83 -25.41
C GLN A 414 12.27 15.25 -25.60
N ASP A 415 12.10 15.99 -24.49
CA ASP A 415 11.65 17.40 -24.44
C ASP A 415 10.24 17.63 -25.03
N ARG A 416 9.42 16.57 -25.12
CA ARG A 416 8.05 16.65 -25.61
C ARG A 416 7.01 16.31 -24.53
N LEU A 417 7.36 16.55 -23.27
CA LEU A 417 6.49 16.42 -22.11
C LEU A 417 5.94 17.78 -21.69
N GLU A 418 4.69 17.83 -21.26
CA GLU A 418 4.05 19.00 -20.66
C GLU A 418 3.55 18.68 -19.26
N LEU A 419 3.81 19.59 -18.31
CA LEU A 419 3.11 19.65 -17.02
C LEU A 419 2.15 20.83 -17.05
N ILE A 420 0.89 20.57 -16.70
CA ILE A 420 -0.17 21.59 -16.66
C ILE A 420 -0.81 21.57 -15.29
N LEU A 421 -0.88 22.71 -14.66
CA LEU A 421 -1.58 22.94 -13.40
C LEU A 421 -2.93 23.57 -13.71
N GLN A 422 -4.01 22.82 -13.48
CA GLN A 422 -5.37 23.31 -13.69
C GLN A 422 -5.95 23.88 -12.41
N SER A 423 -6.54 25.08 -12.50
CA SER A 423 -7.26 25.72 -11.42
C SER A 423 -8.56 26.34 -11.94
N TRP A 424 -9.69 25.97 -11.35
CA TRP A 424 -10.99 26.56 -11.70
C TRP A 424 -11.27 27.90 -10.99
N SER A 425 -10.44 28.25 -10.00
CA SER A 425 -10.54 29.49 -9.21
C SER A 425 -9.29 30.35 -9.27
N GLY A 426 -8.30 29.99 -10.07
CA GLY A 426 -7.01 30.67 -10.21
C GLY A 426 -7.00 31.80 -11.24
N ALA A 427 -5.92 32.57 -11.27
CA ALA A 427 -5.69 33.61 -12.26
C ALA A 427 -5.47 33.03 -13.67
N GLU A 428 -4.76 31.89 -13.75
CA GLU A 428 -4.57 31.09 -14.96
C GLU A 428 -5.25 29.72 -14.76
N SER A 429 -6.27 29.43 -15.57
CA SER A 429 -7.06 28.20 -15.42
C SER A 429 -6.38 26.96 -16.00
N TRP A 430 -5.38 27.13 -16.84
CA TRP A 430 -4.65 26.05 -17.53
C TRP A 430 -3.17 26.44 -17.65
N ALA A 431 -2.46 26.40 -16.52
CA ALA A 431 -1.09 26.89 -16.41
C ALA A 431 -0.08 25.86 -16.90
N LYS A 432 0.51 26.09 -18.08
CA LYS A 432 1.60 25.25 -18.61
C LYS A 432 2.92 25.63 -17.96
N VAL A 433 3.53 24.68 -17.24
CA VAL A 433 4.76 24.88 -16.49
C VAL A 433 5.99 24.62 -17.36
N SER A 434 6.96 25.54 -17.35
CA SER A 434 8.24 25.32 -18.01
C SER A 434 9.11 24.33 -17.24
N VAL A 435 9.84 23.47 -17.96
CA VAL A 435 10.83 22.56 -17.38
C VAL A 435 11.96 23.38 -16.74
N SER A 436 12.35 23.02 -15.52
CA SER A 436 13.51 23.62 -14.83
C SER A 436 14.79 22.81 -15.05
N GLU A 437 14.68 21.51 -15.18
CA GLU A 437 15.78 20.58 -15.41
C GLU A 437 15.25 19.35 -16.16
N SER A 438 16.03 18.80 -17.09
CA SER A 438 15.72 17.55 -17.77
C SER A 438 16.99 16.72 -18.02
N GLY A 439 16.83 15.42 -18.17
CA GLY A 439 17.94 14.49 -18.40
C GLY A 439 17.48 13.06 -18.59
N THR A 440 18.37 12.13 -18.29
CA THR A 440 18.10 10.69 -18.33
C THR A 440 18.42 10.05 -16.96
N ALA A 441 17.53 9.23 -16.46
CA ALA A 441 17.72 8.42 -15.26
C ALA A 441 17.11 7.04 -15.47
N ASN A 442 17.79 5.97 -15.06
CA ASN A 442 17.31 4.59 -15.12
C ASN A 442 16.84 4.14 -16.53
N GLY A 443 17.43 4.72 -17.59
CA GLY A 443 17.06 4.42 -18.97
C GLY A 443 15.79 5.13 -19.48
N ASN A 444 15.19 6.00 -18.68
CA ASN A 444 14.08 6.87 -19.03
C ASN A 444 14.53 8.33 -19.13
N TYR A 445 13.78 9.18 -19.84
CA TYR A 445 13.90 10.63 -19.71
C TYR A 445 13.24 11.10 -18.42
N TYR A 446 13.75 12.21 -17.85
CA TYR A 446 13.07 12.90 -16.76
C TYR A 446 12.96 14.40 -17.02
N ALA A 447 11.97 15.02 -16.38
CA ALA A 447 11.80 16.47 -16.33
C ALA A 447 11.40 16.89 -14.90
N LYS A 448 12.05 17.99 -14.41
CA LYS A 448 11.69 18.65 -13.16
C LYS A 448 10.99 19.98 -13.44
N PHE A 449 10.05 20.33 -12.59
CA PHE A 449 9.27 21.56 -12.67
C PHE A 449 9.32 22.25 -11.31
N SER A 450 10.19 23.25 -11.17
CA SER A 450 10.43 23.95 -9.91
C SER A 450 9.19 24.74 -9.45
N TYR A 451 9.12 24.99 -8.14
CA TYR A 451 8.09 25.86 -7.57
C TYR A 451 8.00 27.21 -8.26
N ASP A 452 9.15 27.87 -8.54
CA ASP A 452 9.17 29.18 -9.21
C ASP A 452 8.60 29.11 -10.63
N ASN A 453 8.84 28.03 -11.36
CA ASN A 453 8.25 27.83 -12.68
C ASN A 453 6.74 27.60 -12.59
N CYS A 454 6.26 26.91 -11.53
CA CYS A 454 4.84 26.76 -11.25
C CYS A 454 4.18 28.12 -10.91
N VAL A 455 4.82 28.95 -10.08
CA VAL A 455 4.37 30.32 -9.76
C VAL A 455 4.29 31.17 -11.02
N SER A 456 5.33 31.12 -11.86
CA SER A 456 5.39 31.89 -13.12
C SER A 456 4.26 31.48 -14.07
N ALA A 457 4.01 30.18 -14.22
CA ALA A 457 2.96 29.65 -15.09
C ALA A 457 1.56 30.01 -14.57
N ALA A 458 1.32 29.85 -13.28
CA ALA A 458 0.02 30.13 -12.66
C ALA A 458 -0.25 31.62 -12.38
N GLY A 459 0.77 32.49 -12.55
CA GLY A 459 0.66 33.92 -12.32
C GLY A 459 0.45 34.35 -10.86
N THR A 460 0.61 33.43 -9.91
CA THR A 460 0.40 33.71 -8.47
C THR A 460 1.13 32.73 -7.57
N LYS A 461 1.69 33.20 -6.45
CA LYS A 461 2.27 32.35 -5.42
C LYS A 461 1.23 31.52 -4.67
N ASP A 462 -0.05 31.93 -4.73
CA ASP A 462 -1.19 31.23 -4.11
C ASP A 462 -1.76 30.11 -5.01
N PHE A 463 -1.03 29.71 -6.07
CA PHE A 463 -1.50 28.67 -6.99
C PHE A 463 -1.72 27.32 -6.27
N ALA A 464 -0.87 27.00 -5.32
CA ALA A 464 -0.90 25.77 -4.56
C ALA A 464 -2.26 25.53 -3.86
N ASN A 465 -2.81 26.56 -3.22
CA ASN A 465 -4.14 26.55 -2.58
C ASN A 465 -5.30 26.52 -3.58
N LYS A 466 -5.04 26.84 -4.85
CA LYS A 466 -6.06 26.90 -5.91
C LYS A 466 -6.00 25.74 -6.88
N LEU A 467 -4.99 24.87 -6.75
CA LEU A 467 -4.74 23.77 -7.65
C LEU A 467 -5.85 22.69 -7.54
N ASP A 468 -6.50 22.41 -8.65
CA ASP A 468 -7.58 21.43 -8.74
C ASP A 468 -7.07 20.11 -9.35
N VAL A 469 -6.33 20.16 -10.47
CA VAL A 469 -5.80 18.98 -11.17
C VAL A 469 -4.38 19.26 -11.69
N ILE A 470 -3.54 18.22 -11.62
CA ILE A 470 -2.20 18.18 -12.22
C ILE A 470 -2.27 17.26 -13.43
N HIS A 471 -1.95 17.76 -14.61
CA HIS A 471 -1.89 16.97 -15.83
C HIS A 471 -0.46 16.83 -16.32
N VAL A 472 -0.11 15.63 -16.78
CA VAL A 472 1.11 15.34 -17.53
C VAL A 472 0.72 14.83 -18.90
N GLY A 473 1.18 15.46 -19.94
CA GLY A 473 0.78 15.17 -21.32
C GLY A 473 1.91 15.27 -22.33
N ALA A 474 1.55 15.00 -23.57
CA ALA A 474 2.42 15.08 -24.72
C ALA A 474 2.42 16.48 -25.34
N ALA A 475 3.57 16.94 -25.84
CA ALA A 475 3.76 18.21 -26.52
C ALA A 475 4.05 18.01 -28.01
N GLY A 476 3.06 17.53 -28.75
CA GLY A 476 3.15 17.31 -30.20
C GLY A 476 3.95 16.07 -30.62
N ALA A 477 4.07 15.08 -29.75
CA ALA A 477 4.76 13.82 -30.01
C ALA A 477 4.19 12.69 -29.15
N ASP A 478 4.66 11.45 -29.34
CA ASP A 478 4.29 10.32 -28.51
C ASP A 478 5.19 10.24 -27.29
N ILE A 479 4.57 10.09 -26.12
CA ILE A 479 5.25 9.84 -24.83
C ILE A 479 4.56 8.73 -24.05
N GLU A 480 5.29 8.12 -23.12
CA GLU A 480 4.79 7.21 -22.12
C GLU A 480 5.30 7.67 -20.74
N VAL A 481 4.41 8.18 -19.90
CA VAL A 481 4.73 8.59 -18.53
C VAL A 481 4.90 7.34 -17.67
N VAL A 482 6.02 7.26 -16.96
CA VAL A 482 6.39 6.15 -16.06
C VAL A 482 6.11 6.51 -14.61
N SER A 483 6.43 7.74 -14.21
CA SER A 483 6.15 8.25 -12.87
C SER A 483 5.91 9.75 -12.85
N LEU A 484 5.11 10.19 -11.87
CA LEU A 484 4.97 11.59 -11.46
C LEU A 484 5.05 11.65 -9.95
N CYS A 485 5.93 12.46 -9.39
CA CYS A 485 5.99 12.72 -7.96
C CYS A 485 6.17 14.21 -7.68
N TYR A 486 5.90 14.63 -6.46
CA TYR A 486 6.28 15.93 -5.94
C TYR A 486 7.36 15.75 -4.88
N ASP A 487 8.52 16.33 -5.09
CA ASP A 487 9.65 16.37 -4.16
C ASP A 487 9.57 17.69 -3.36
N TYR A 488 9.55 17.59 -2.04
CA TYR A 488 9.44 18.74 -1.13
C TYR A 488 10.77 19.52 -0.98
N GLY A 489 11.87 19.01 -1.52
CA GLY A 489 13.20 19.58 -1.34
C GLY A 489 13.76 19.38 0.08
N THR A 490 15.06 19.47 0.23
CA THR A 490 15.73 19.53 1.54
C THR A 490 15.73 20.99 1.99
N GLY A 491 14.99 21.31 3.05
CA GLY A 491 14.97 22.67 3.61
C GLY A 491 16.35 23.12 4.07
N SER A 492 17.11 23.77 3.18
CA SER A 492 18.20 24.68 3.52
C SER A 492 18.54 25.52 2.28
N ASP A 493 17.94 26.69 2.17
CA ASP A 493 18.58 27.80 1.50
C ASP A 493 18.40 29.05 2.35
N SER A 494 19.49 29.33 3.08
CA SER A 494 19.74 30.64 3.62
C SER A 494 20.24 31.52 2.47
N ASP A 495 19.42 32.45 2.03
CA ASP A 495 19.99 33.62 1.37
C ASP A 495 19.56 34.90 2.07
N ASN A 496 20.63 35.57 2.44
CA ASN A 496 20.78 36.77 3.21
C ASN A 496 20.20 37.99 2.48
N SER A 497 19.42 38.79 3.11
CA SER A 497 19.79 40.15 3.54
C SER A 497 18.57 41.04 3.73
N TYR A 498 18.29 41.46 4.91
CA TYR A 498 18.31 42.85 5.36
C TYR A 498 18.10 42.94 6.87
N ASN A 499 19.10 43.60 7.48
CA ASN A 499 19.22 44.03 8.86
C ASN A 499 17.92 44.55 9.51
N ASN A 500 17.60 44.17 10.75
CA ASN A 500 17.91 45.08 11.88
C ASN A 500 17.77 44.38 13.24
N SER A 501 18.81 44.64 13.99
CA SER A 501 19.08 44.33 15.37
C SER A 501 17.89 44.50 16.35
N TYR A 502 17.76 43.65 17.35
CA TYR A 502 18.03 43.95 18.74
C TYR A 502 18.25 42.68 19.57
N ASP A 503 19.28 42.76 20.28
CA ASP A 503 19.97 42.03 21.33
C ASP A 503 19.01 41.52 22.46
N ASN A 504 19.17 40.37 23.03
CA ASN A 504 19.96 40.01 24.15
C ASN A 504 19.54 38.72 24.90
N THR A 505 20.49 37.89 25.08
CA THR A 505 20.85 37.06 26.23
C THR A 505 20.01 35.87 26.70
N SER A 506 20.68 34.74 26.57
CA SER A 506 21.01 33.71 27.61
C SER A 506 19.85 32.90 28.19
N SER A 507 19.91 31.64 28.23
CA SER A 507 20.79 30.66 28.83
C SER A 507 20.14 29.29 28.80
N ASP A 508 20.90 28.33 28.37
CA ASP A 508 21.10 26.98 28.90
C ASP A 508 20.04 26.38 29.83
N SER A 509 19.49 25.23 29.42
CA SER A 509 19.62 23.98 30.17
C SER A 509 18.83 22.84 29.55
N SER A 510 19.56 21.75 29.35
CA SER A 510 19.11 20.39 29.14
C SER A 510 17.91 20.00 30.03
N ASN A 511 16.90 19.34 29.41
CA ASN A 511 16.27 18.22 30.09
C ASN A 511 15.63 17.27 29.06
N THR A 512 16.11 16.04 29.09
CA THR A 512 15.46 14.84 28.61
C THR A 512 14.18 14.65 29.40
N ASP A 513 13.03 14.56 28.72
CA ASP A 513 11.90 13.91 29.33
C ASP A 513 11.12 13.10 28.28
N SER A 514 11.12 11.81 28.54
CA SER A 514 10.31 10.81 27.86
C SER A 514 8.88 10.95 28.37
N SER A 515 7.97 11.49 27.59
CA SER A 515 6.55 11.40 27.87
C SER A 515 5.92 10.26 27.06
N THR A 516 5.58 9.22 27.76
CA THR A 516 4.63 8.20 27.33
C THR A 516 3.25 8.86 27.20
N ASP A 517 2.72 8.87 25.98
CA ASP A 517 1.38 9.35 25.69
C ASP A 517 0.37 8.27 26.10
N GLU A 518 -0.25 8.42 27.26
CA GLU A 518 -1.46 7.70 27.64
C GLU A 518 -2.66 8.43 27.03
N SER A 519 -2.90 8.22 25.70
CA SER A 519 -4.19 8.51 25.12
C SER A 519 -5.06 7.25 25.25
N THR A 520 -6.27 7.43 25.73
CA THR A 520 -7.36 6.48 25.94
C THR A 520 -7.27 5.24 25.00
N GLY A 521 -7.11 4.06 25.59
CA GLY A 521 -6.91 2.81 24.88
C GLY A 521 -8.14 2.24 24.13
N ASP A 522 -9.07 3.09 23.70
CA ASP A 522 -10.24 2.69 22.94
C ASP A 522 -9.92 2.64 21.44
N PRO A 523 -10.33 1.59 20.71
CA PRO A 523 -10.15 1.52 19.27
C PRO A 523 -10.88 2.68 18.58
N TYR A 524 -10.24 3.31 17.60
CA TYR A 524 -10.84 4.43 16.88
C TYR A 524 -10.57 4.40 15.38
N THR A 525 -11.46 4.99 14.60
CA THR A 525 -11.24 5.32 13.17
C THR A 525 -10.90 6.79 13.04
N SER A 526 -9.72 7.11 12.50
CA SER A 526 -9.33 8.48 12.20
C SER A 526 -10.10 8.99 10.97
N LEU A 527 -10.79 10.10 11.13
CA LEU A 527 -11.58 10.76 10.09
C LEU A 527 -10.88 11.99 9.50
N PHE A 528 -10.08 12.66 10.32
CA PHE A 528 -9.22 13.77 9.93
C PHE A 528 -8.01 13.83 10.86
N TRP A 529 -6.85 14.10 10.30
CA TRP A 529 -5.61 14.39 11.01
C TRP A 529 -4.84 15.49 10.27
N GLY A 530 -4.48 16.55 10.97
CA GLY A 530 -3.78 17.71 10.42
C GLY A 530 -4.19 18.99 11.11
N GLU A 531 -3.94 20.12 10.48
CA GLU A 531 -4.32 21.44 10.98
C GLU A 531 -5.29 22.10 10.02
N SER A 532 -6.49 22.45 10.49
CA SER A 532 -7.50 23.13 9.69
C SER A 532 -8.29 24.12 10.55
N SER A 533 -8.37 25.37 10.10
CA SER A 533 -8.98 26.45 10.87
C SER A 533 -10.31 26.91 10.30
N ALA A 534 -11.22 27.31 11.18
CA ALA A 534 -12.50 27.92 10.84
C ALA A 534 -12.81 29.10 11.75
N SER A 535 -13.68 30.00 11.30
CA SER A 535 -14.19 31.11 12.06
C SER A 535 -15.58 31.52 11.56
N ASN A 536 -16.36 32.20 12.39
CA ASN A 536 -17.63 32.79 11.98
C ASN A 536 -18.58 31.81 11.26
N TRP A 537 -18.91 30.69 11.89
CA TRP A 537 -19.86 29.70 11.39
C TRP A 537 -19.37 28.96 10.13
N SER A 538 -18.05 28.96 9.83
CA SER A 538 -17.47 28.17 8.77
C SER A 538 -17.03 26.80 9.26
N GLN A 539 -16.80 25.86 8.30
CA GLN A 539 -16.34 24.51 8.57
C GLN A 539 -14.81 24.44 8.44
N ALA A 540 -14.15 23.88 9.47
CA ALA A 540 -12.73 23.55 9.41
C ALA A 540 -12.50 22.21 8.68
N VAL A 541 -13.34 21.23 9.01
CA VAL A 541 -13.23 19.87 8.48
C VAL A 541 -14.58 19.42 7.94
N SER A 542 -14.58 18.73 6.81
CA SER A 542 -15.75 18.10 6.22
C SER A 542 -15.37 16.71 5.70
N VAL A 543 -15.97 15.68 6.27
CA VAL A 543 -15.69 14.27 5.93
C VAL A 543 -16.94 13.64 5.34
N SER A 544 -16.88 13.26 4.07
CA SER A 544 -17.93 12.48 3.42
C SER A 544 -17.94 11.05 3.94
N THR A 545 -19.13 10.48 4.17
CA THR A 545 -19.27 9.05 4.47
C THR A 545 -19.21 8.20 3.19
N ALA A 546 -19.07 6.90 3.35
CA ALA A 546 -19.07 5.94 2.24
C ALA A 546 -20.32 6.06 1.35
N LYS A 547 -21.45 6.45 1.91
CA LYS A 547 -22.70 6.74 1.19
C LYS A 547 -22.55 7.89 0.19
N ASN A 548 -21.60 8.81 0.45
CA ASN A 548 -21.33 9.98 -0.37
C ASN A 548 -19.88 10.00 -0.92
N GLY A 549 -19.32 8.83 -1.18
CA GLY A 549 -18.02 8.65 -1.83
C GLY A 549 -16.80 8.80 -0.91
N GLY A 550 -17.00 8.94 0.40
CA GLY A 550 -15.91 8.93 1.39
C GLY A 550 -15.55 7.51 1.87
N SER A 551 -14.59 7.42 2.78
CA SER A 551 -14.10 6.15 3.33
C SER A 551 -14.84 5.69 4.59
N PHE A 552 -15.36 6.62 5.39
CA PHE A 552 -16.04 6.29 6.64
C PHE A 552 -17.43 5.73 6.41
N ASN A 553 -17.65 4.49 6.85
CA ASN A 553 -18.97 3.87 6.71
C ASN A 553 -19.83 4.21 7.94
N GLY A 554 -20.96 4.88 7.73
CA GLY A 554 -21.90 5.20 8.82
C GLY A 554 -22.36 3.97 9.60
N SER A 555 -22.38 2.77 9.01
CA SER A 555 -22.71 1.53 9.74
C SER A 555 -21.69 1.13 10.81
N GLU A 556 -20.52 1.75 10.83
CA GLU A 556 -19.51 1.57 11.88
C GLU A 556 -19.84 2.36 13.17
N ILE A 557 -20.82 3.25 13.12
CA ILE A 557 -21.26 4.01 14.29
C ILE A 557 -22.03 3.10 15.23
N THR A 558 -21.47 2.84 16.42
CA THR A 558 -22.01 1.97 17.47
C THR A 558 -22.73 2.76 18.56
N SER A 559 -23.61 2.10 19.32
CA SER A 559 -24.44 2.75 20.36
C SER A 559 -23.67 3.24 21.58
N ASP A 560 -22.45 2.82 21.76
CA ASP A 560 -21.51 3.15 22.84
C ASP A 560 -20.36 4.04 22.36
N GLY A 561 -20.16 4.18 21.04
CA GLY A 561 -19.12 5.02 20.46
C GLY A 561 -19.40 6.54 20.53
N TYR A 562 -18.39 7.31 20.15
CA TYR A 562 -18.44 8.77 20.15
C TYR A 562 -17.50 9.38 19.10
N PHE A 563 -17.82 10.57 18.58
CA PHE A 563 -16.87 11.38 17.84
C PHE A 563 -15.98 12.15 18.82
N TYR A 564 -14.68 12.19 18.54
CA TYR A 564 -13.65 12.88 19.31
C TYR A 564 -12.95 13.90 18.42
N VAL A 565 -12.84 15.13 18.92
CA VAL A 565 -12.20 16.24 18.19
C VAL A 565 -11.16 16.91 19.10
N GLU A 566 -9.92 17.05 18.63
CA GLU A 566 -8.91 17.92 19.26
C GLU A 566 -8.81 19.25 18.51
N TYR A 567 -8.76 20.34 19.26
CA TYR A 567 -8.75 21.67 18.69
C TYR A 567 -8.11 22.72 19.61
N ASP A 568 -7.71 23.84 19.02
CA ASP A 568 -7.32 25.06 19.71
C ASP A 568 -8.28 26.21 19.35
N GLY A 569 -8.19 27.31 20.07
CA GLY A 569 -8.99 28.49 19.85
C GLY A 569 -9.92 28.79 21.01
N THR A 570 -11.15 29.26 20.74
CA THR A 570 -12.09 29.59 21.80
C THR A 570 -12.79 28.33 22.30
N PHE A 571 -12.58 28.03 23.59
CA PHE A 571 -13.29 26.96 24.28
C PHE A 571 -14.80 27.11 24.14
N ASP A 572 -15.55 26.03 23.97
CA ASP A 572 -17.00 25.94 23.75
C ASP A 572 -17.53 26.50 22.41
N LYS A 573 -16.66 26.84 21.46
CA LYS A 573 -17.08 27.35 20.15
C LYS A 573 -16.89 26.34 19.02
N LEU A 574 -16.55 25.10 19.35
CA LEU A 574 -16.50 23.96 18.40
C LEU A 574 -17.92 23.44 18.12
N GLU A 575 -18.21 23.16 16.87
CA GLU A 575 -19.45 22.51 16.43
C GLU A 575 -19.18 21.24 15.67
N LEU A 576 -19.91 20.17 16.01
CA LEU A 576 -20.05 18.99 15.18
C LEU A 576 -21.41 19.01 14.51
N ILE A 577 -21.44 18.87 13.19
CA ILE A 577 -22.68 18.87 12.40
C ILE A 577 -22.74 17.60 11.58
N LEU A 578 -23.84 16.88 11.68
CA LEU A 578 -24.13 15.70 10.89
C LEU A 578 -25.10 16.09 9.77
N GLN A 579 -24.67 16.00 8.54
CA GLN A 579 -25.47 16.34 7.36
C GLN A 579 -26.07 15.09 6.72
N SER A 580 -27.36 15.18 6.36
CA SER A 580 -28.04 14.17 5.58
C SER A 580 -28.90 14.80 4.47
N TRP A 581 -28.85 14.21 3.27
CA TRP A 581 -29.71 14.62 2.16
C TRP A 581 -30.95 13.73 2.00
N SER A 582 -31.06 12.64 2.77
CA SER A 582 -32.09 11.60 2.56
C SER A 582 -32.98 11.32 3.78
N GLY A 583 -32.92 12.10 4.83
CA GLY A 583 -33.85 11.93 5.95
C GLY A 583 -33.40 12.49 7.30
N GLY A 584 -34.34 12.69 8.22
CA GLY A 584 -34.10 13.29 9.51
C GLY A 584 -33.83 14.80 9.45
N GLU A 585 -33.07 15.31 10.39
CA GLU A 585 -32.58 16.68 10.34
C GLU A 585 -31.48 16.78 9.28
N SER A 586 -31.65 17.66 8.30
CA SER A 586 -30.69 17.79 7.18
C SER A 586 -29.35 18.45 7.57
N TRP A 587 -29.31 19.10 8.72
CA TRP A 587 -28.15 19.80 9.26
C TRP A 587 -28.15 19.69 10.78
N ALA A 588 -27.87 18.52 11.31
CA ALA A 588 -28.01 18.21 12.74
C ALA A 588 -26.78 18.66 13.52
N LYS A 589 -26.95 19.70 14.33
CA LYS A 589 -25.93 20.20 15.26
C LYS A 589 -25.91 19.35 16.53
N VAL A 590 -24.81 18.67 16.79
CA VAL A 590 -24.64 17.75 17.91
C VAL A 590 -24.11 18.49 19.14
N SER A 591 -24.75 18.25 20.29
CA SER A 591 -24.27 18.81 21.58
C SER A 591 -23.05 18.02 22.08
N ILE A 592 -22.08 18.73 22.65
CA ILE A 592 -20.90 18.14 23.30
C ILE A 592 -21.36 17.28 24.49
N SER A 593 -20.86 16.09 24.63
CA SER A 593 -21.11 15.20 25.77
C SER A 593 -20.06 15.32 26.86
N GLU A 594 -18.82 15.59 26.46
CA GLU A 594 -17.67 15.78 27.34
C GLU A 594 -16.67 16.69 26.65
N SER A 595 -16.02 17.57 27.42
CA SER A 595 -14.90 18.38 26.92
C SER A 595 -13.86 18.62 28.00
N GLY A 596 -12.64 18.93 27.59
CA GLY A 596 -11.53 19.16 28.50
C GLY A 596 -10.27 19.59 27.78
N THR A 597 -9.14 19.38 28.43
CA THR A 597 -7.81 19.61 27.87
C THR A 597 -6.98 18.30 27.93
N ALA A 598 -6.34 17.95 26.84
CA ALA A 598 -5.39 16.85 26.76
C ALA A 598 -4.19 17.31 25.92
N ASN A 599 -2.97 16.98 26.34
CA ASN A 599 -1.73 17.30 25.61
C ASN A 599 -1.57 18.79 25.23
N GLY A 600 -2.10 19.70 26.07
CA GLY A 600 -2.03 21.14 25.85
C GLY A 600 -3.06 21.69 24.87
N ARG A 601 -4.01 20.87 24.36
CA ARG A 601 -5.10 21.27 23.47
C ARG A 601 -6.46 21.02 24.11
N TYR A 602 -7.50 21.66 23.59
CA TYR A 602 -8.86 21.32 23.93
C TYR A 602 -9.31 20.05 23.22
N TYR A 603 -10.20 19.28 23.86
CA TYR A 603 -10.93 18.21 23.21
C TYR A 603 -12.43 18.30 23.47
N ALA A 604 -13.21 17.73 22.56
CA ALA A 604 -14.65 17.55 22.72
C ALA A 604 -15.05 16.15 22.25
N LYS A 605 -15.94 15.50 23.04
CA LYS A 605 -16.59 14.24 22.68
C LYS A 605 -18.04 14.46 22.36
N PHE A 606 -18.56 13.72 21.38
CA PHE A 606 -19.95 13.76 20.93
C PHE A 606 -20.49 12.34 20.94
N SER A 607 -21.23 11.97 21.99
CA SER A 607 -21.74 10.63 22.19
C SER A 607 -22.78 10.23 21.13
N TYR A 608 -22.92 8.92 20.89
CA TYR A 608 -23.99 8.38 20.05
C TYR A 608 -25.37 8.93 20.42
N ASN A 609 -25.70 8.98 21.72
CA ASN A 609 -26.99 9.48 22.17
C ASN A 609 -27.22 10.96 21.80
N ASN A 610 -26.18 11.80 21.85
CA ASN A 610 -26.26 13.18 21.43
C ASN A 610 -26.42 13.29 19.90
N CYS A 611 -25.78 12.42 19.14
CA CYS A 611 -25.98 12.32 17.68
C CYS A 611 -27.42 11.90 17.34
N VAL A 612 -27.98 10.89 18.03
CA VAL A 612 -29.37 10.46 17.87
C VAL A 612 -30.34 11.61 18.20
N SER A 613 -30.08 12.33 19.29
CA SER A 613 -30.93 13.44 19.71
C SER A 613 -30.93 14.59 18.72
N ALA A 614 -29.75 14.93 18.17
CA ALA A 614 -29.61 16.01 17.19
C ALA A 614 -30.23 15.61 15.83
N PHE A 615 -30.06 14.38 15.42
CA PHE A 615 -30.53 13.89 14.11
C PHE A 615 -32.00 13.45 14.11
N GLY A 616 -32.58 13.19 15.29
CA GLY A 616 -33.98 12.81 15.48
C GLY A 616 -34.31 11.34 15.20
N THR A 617 -33.33 10.49 14.93
CA THR A 617 -33.54 9.06 14.70
C THR A 617 -32.29 8.23 15.03
N LYS A 618 -32.50 7.01 15.57
CA LYS A 618 -31.43 6.02 15.78
C LYS A 618 -30.82 5.49 14.48
N ASP A 619 -31.49 5.64 13.37
CA ASP A 619 -31.05 5.24 12.04
C ASP A 619 -30.19 6.33 11.35
N PHE A 620 -29.70 7.31 12.13
CA PHE A 620 -28.90 8.43 11.59
C PHE A 620 -27.63 7.93 10.90
N ALA A 621 -27.00 6.90 11.44
CA ALA A 621 -25.78 6.30 10.93
C ALA A 621 -25.88 5.87 9.46
N ASN A 622 -26.99 5.22 9.07
CA ASN A 622 -27.27 4.81 7.69
C ASN A 622 -27.67 5.96 6.77
N LYS A 623 -28.03 7.11 7.34
CA LYS A 623 -28.51 8.29 6.59
C LYS A 623 -27.46 9.39 6.48
N LEU A 624 -26.38 9.28 7.22
CA LEU A 624 -25.30 10.27 7.30
C LEU A 624 -24.56 10.38 5.96
N ASP A 625 -24.52 11.58 5.39
CA ASP A 625 -23.81 11.87 4.15
C ASP A 625 -22.46 12.56 4.42
N VAL A 626 -22.42 13.57 5.32
CA VAL A 626 -21.20 14.32 5.64
C VAL A 626 -21.14 14.64 7.13
N ILE A 627 -19.94 14.59 7.70
CA ILE A 627 -19.60 15.01 9.05
C ILE A 627 -18.80 16.31 8.94
N HIS A 628 -19.27 17.39 9.56
CA HIS A 628 -18.57 18.66 9.59
C HIS A 628 -18.12 19.00 11.00
N VAL A 629 -16.91 19.55 11.12
CA VAL A 629 -16.42 20.19 12.32
C VAL A 629 -16.15 21.66 11.99
N GLY A 630 -16.74 22.57 12.74
CA GLY A 630 -16.67 23.97 12.44
C GLY A 630 -16.63 24.87 13.71
N ALA A 631 -16.66 26.15 13.47
CA ALA A 631 -16.60 27.19 14.50
C ALA A 631 -17.95 27.91 14.68
N ALA A 632 -18.40 28.04 15.92
CA ALA A 632 -19.49 28.91 16.29
C ALA A 632 -18.96 30.29 16.69
N GLU A 633 -19.17 31.32 15.86
CA GLU A 633 -18.86 32.73 16.11
C GLU A 633 -17.38 33.13 16.18
N SER A 634 -16.48 32.29 16.71
CA SER A 634 -15.06 32.64 16.89
C SER A 634 -14.15 31.59 16.22
N GLY A 635 -12.85 31.92 16.07
CA GLY A 635 -11.87 31.05 15.43
C GLY A 635 -11.54 29.83 16.27
N ILE A 636 -11.47 28.69 15.60
CA ILE A 636 -10.90 27.43 16.09
C ILE A 636 -9.92 26.85 15.06
N THR A 637 -8.99 26.04 15.55
CA THR A 637 -8.12 25.21 14.71
C THR A 637 -8.30 23.76 15.13
N VAL A 638 -8.74 22.90 14.23
CA VAL A 638 -8.97 21.48 14.45
C VAL A 638 -7.70 20.72 14.06
N TYR A 639 -7.25 19.80 14.91
CA TYR A 639 -6.07 18.94 14.69
C TYR A 639 -6.44 17.49 14.43
N SER A 640 -7.51 17.00 15.04
CA SER A 640 -7.99 15.65 14.77
C SER A 640 -9.52 15.57 14.86
N LEU A 641 -10.08 14.65 14.08
CA LEU A 641 -11.45 14.15 14.21
C LEU A 641 -11.38 12.64 14.10
N CYS A 642 -11.85 11.95 15.12
CA CYS A 642 -11.90 10.49 15.16
C CYS A 642 -13.31 10.02 15.53
N TYR A 643 -13.67 8.79 15.13
CA TYR A 643 -14.77 8.06 15.73
C TYR A 643 -14.19 6.95 16.62
N CYS A 644 -14.47 7.00 17.91
CA CYS A 644 -13.98 6.06 18.92
C CYS A 644 -15.05 5.02 19.22
N TYR A 645 -14.63 3.76 19.31
CA TYR A 645 -15.43 2.61 19.69
C TYR A 645 -15.17 2.30 21.17
N ASN A 646 -16.20 2.06 21.97
CA ASN A 646 -16.05 1.59 23.36
C ASN A 646 -16.14 0.07 23.40
#